data_39932567496f9bc3f518cca372f28067
#
_entry.id   39932567496f9bc3f518cca372f28067
#
_cell.length_a   1.000
_cell.length_b   1.000
_cell.length_c   1.000
_cell.angle_alpha   90.00
_cell.angle_beta   90.00
_cell.angle_gamma   90.00
#
_symmetry.space_group_name_H-M   'P 1'
#
loop_
_entity.id
_entity.type
_entity.pdbx_description
1 polymer ?
#
loop_
_entity_poly.entity_id
_entity_poly.type
_entity_poly.pdbx_seq_one_letter_code
_entity_poly.pdbx_strand_id
1 'polypeptide(L)'
;YEPLPAVLTIEEAIARESFVSPPQTMRRGEVEPALASSPHRIAGELRCGGQDHFYLEGQIALATPGESGDMQVISSTQHPTEVQHGVAHLLGLPFNAVTVEVRRMGGAFGGKESQATIIAVLAWKARRPVKLRLPRDDDMCATGKRHPFLFRYDAGFDGDGQILALDLTLAANGGSVADHTPAVLTRALCHADNCYFLPTVRFRGLACKTNTVSNTAFRGYGGPQGMLVIETIIEIIARQLGLAVDTVRRRNFYRIGHNDVTPYGMTVEDNIIEHVVDELDRTVDLAAWRREIGVFNRRSLVVKKGLATMPIKFGISFNRPALNQAGALVHVYTDGSVVLNHGGTEMGQGLFVKVAQVVAEVFAIDLDHIRVSATSTAKVPNTSATAASSGSDLNGMAALNAADEIKTRMATVAAEHFAVPAGEIVFASNRIYAGNRSMSFSELAALSWEKRVSLSAAGFYATPKIHWDFATHSGRPFYYFAYGAAAAEVAVDTLTGESRVLRAELIQDCGRSLNPAIDLGQIEGAFVQGMGWLTTEELWWDAKGHLRTHGPSTYKIPGSRDVPPILNARILSDAPNREATIFRSKAVGEPPLMLAISVWLAIRDAISSLADYRRAPSLDAPATPERVLAAIEEVRGRVK
;
A
#
# COMPACT_ATOMS: atom_id res chain seq x y z
N TYR A 1 20.99 -34.88 -12.32
CA TYR A 1 20.62 -33.54 -12.79
C TYR A 1 21.82 -32.85 -13.41
N GLU A 2 21.64 -32.22 -14.55
CA GLU A 2 22.61 -31.33 -15.18
C GLU A 2 22.26 -29.90 -14.82
N PRO A 3 23.06 -29.20 -14.00
CA PRO A 3 22.78 -27.83 -13.62
C PRO A 3 23.04 -26.90 -14.81
N LEU A 4 22.04 -26.08 -15.16
CA LEU A 4 22.16 -25.02 -16.15
C LEU A 4 22.65 -23.73 -15.48
N PRO A 5 23.35 -22.81 -16.22
CA PRO A 5 23.75 -21.52 -15.69
C PRO A 5 22.52 -20.72 -15.25
N ALA A 6 22.43 -20.38 -13.96
CA ALA A 6 21.34 -19.61 -13.40
C ALA A 6 21.46 -18.12 -13.75
N VAL A 7 20.32 -17.46 -13.92
CA VAL A 7 20.19 -16.01 -14.02
C VAL A 7 19.77 -15.50 -12.64
N LEU A 8 20.65 -14.79 -11.95
CA LEU A 8 20.41 -14.39 -10.56
C LEU A 8 20.22 -12.88 -10.38
N THR A 9 20.66 -12.08 -11.37
CA THR A 9 20.61 -10.63 -11.29
C THR A 9 19.69 -10.00 -12.35
N ILE A 10 19.24 -8.78 -12.09
CA ILE A 10 18.43 -8.00 -13.04
C ILE A 10 19.27 -7.72 -14.30
N GLU A 11 20.56 -7.40 -14.15
CA GLU A 11 21.48 -7.11 -15.23
C GLU A 11 21.66 -8.30 -16.17
N GLU A 12 21.85 -9.50 -15.61
CA GLU A 12 21.91 -10.72 -16.41
C GLU A 12 20.60 -11.02 -17.14
N ALA A 13 19.46 -10.79 -16.48
CA ALA A 13 18.14 -10.97 -17.09
C ALA A 13 17.94 -10.00 -18.26
N ILE A 14 18.34 -8.73 -18.10
CA ILE A 14 18.29 -7.74 -19.19
C ILE A 14 19.22 -8.15 -20.34
N ALA A 15 20.46 -8.53 -20.04
CA ALA A 15 21.45 -8.92 -21.06
C ALA A 15 21.01 -10.17 -21.86
N ARG A 16 20.23 -11.07 -21.25
CA ARG A 16 19.69 -12.29 -21.89
C ARG A 16 18.26 -12.12 -22.40
N GLU A 17 17.67 -10.93 -22.32
CA GLU A 17 16.25 -10.67 -22.63
C GLU A 17 15.29 -11.63 -21.92
N SER A 18 15.64 -12.02 -20.68
CA SER A 18 14.89 -12.95 -19.85
C SER A 18 13.81 -12.21 -19.05
N PHE A 19 12.57 -12.23 -19.53
CA PHE A 19 11.45 -11.52 -18.93
C PHE A 19 10.28 -12.49 -18.63
N VAL A 20 9.51 -12.22 -17.57
CA VAL A 20 8.28 -12.96 -17.23
C VAL A 20 7.04 -12.41 -17.94
N SER A 21 7.15 -11.22 -18.52
CA SER A 21 6.11 -10.59 -19.36
C SER A 21 6.75 -9.59 -20.32
N PRO A 22 6.05 -9.20 -21.40
CA PRO A 22 6.53 -8.18 -22.32
C PRO A 22 6.84 -6.85 -21.60
N PRO A 23 7.83 -6.07 -22.08
CA PRO A 23 8.10 -4.74 -21.56
C PRO A 23 6.87 -3.83 -21.63
N GLN A 24 6.69 -3.01 -20.59
CA GLN A 24 5.63 -1.99 -20.52
C GLN A 24 6.23 -0.62 -20.89
N THR A 25 5.48 0.20 -21.60
CA THR A 25 5.93 1.57 -21.93
C THR A 25 4.81 2.57 -21.74
N MET A 26 5.11 3.66 -21.02
CA MET A 26 4.24 4.81 -20.84
C MET A 26 4.95 6.04 -21.39
N ARG A 27 4.28 6.85 -22.22
CA ARG A 27 4.89 7.99 -22.91
C ARG A 27 4.00 9.22 -22.88
N ARG A 28 4.66 10.39 -22.81
CA ARG A 28 4.09 11.71 -23.07
C ARG A 28 5.16 12.57 -23.76
N GLY A 29 4.83 13.14 -24.92
CA GLY A 29 5.74 13.98 -25.68
C GLY A 29 6.92 13.22 -26.29
N GLU A 30 7.86 13.98 -26.86
CA GLU A 30 9.06 13.47 -27.53
C GLU A 30 10.30 13.66 -26.62
N VAL A 31 10.76 12.58 -26.02
CA VAL A 31 11.77 12.64 -24.94
C VAL A 31 13.15 13.00 -25.45
N GLU A 32 13.59 12.43 -26.56
CA GLU A 32 14.92 12.65 -27.10
C GLU A 32 15.17 14.13 -27.46
N PRO A 33 14.29 14.81 -28.22
CA PRO A 33 14.44 16.24 -28.48
C PRO A 33 14.37 17.11 -27.22
N ALA A 34 13.49 16.76 -26.27
CA ALA A 34 13.32 17.50 -25.04
C ALA A 34 14.57 17.39 -24.14
N LEU A 35 15.19 16.19 -24.03
CA LEU A 35 16.46 16.00 -23.33
C LEU A 35 17.60 16.75 -24.01
N ALA A 36 17.66 16.72 -25.34
CA ALA A 36 18.71 17.38 -26.10
C ALA A 36 18.65 18.92 -25.98
N SER A 37 17.46 19.49 -25.83
CA SER A 37 17.24 20.94 -25.69
C SER A 37 17.27 21.44 -24.24
N SER A 38 17.33 20.55 -23.26
CA SER A 38 17.33 20.92 -21.84
C SER A 38 18.62 21.65 -21.45
N PRO A 39 18.55 22.77 -20.72
CA PRO A 39 19.72 23.52 -20.26
C PRO A 39 20.65 22.70 -19.37
N HIS A 40 20.09 21.81 -18.56
CA HIS A 40 20.83 20.92 -17.67
C HIS A 40 20.35 19.49 -17.84
N ARG A 41 21.24 18.52 -17.56
CA ARG A 41 20.93 17.10 -17.69
C ARG A 41 21.69 16.29 -16.63
N ILE A 42 21.03 15.28 -16.09
CA ILE A 42 21.61 14.25 -15.23
C ILE A 42 21.21 12.88 -15.74
N ALA A 43 22.12 11.91 -15.60
CA ALA A 43 21.82 10.51 -15.86
C ALA A 43 22.48 9.65 -14.79
N GLY A 44 21.87 8.51 -14.47
CA GLY A 44 22.40 7.61 -13.45
C GLY A 44 21.62 6.34 -13.27
N GLU A 45 22.08 5.59 -12.28
CA GLU A 45 21.42 4.36 -11.82
C GLU A 45 21.11 4.47 -10.32
N LEU A 46 20.08 3.73 -9.89
CA LEU A 46 19.74 3.52 -8.48
C LEU A 46 19.25 2.08 -8.33
N ARG A 47 19.61 1.45 -7.21
CA ARG A 47 19.06 0.14 -6.83
C ARG A 47 18.26 0.26 -5.54
N CYS A 48 17.18 -0.50 -5.47
CA CYS A 48 16.52 -0.76 -4.19
C CYS A 48 16.34 -2.26 -3.99
N GLY A 49 16.67 -2.72 -2.79
CA GLY A 49 16.51 -4.11 -2.37
C GLY A 49 15.06 -4.50 -2.19
N GLY A 50 14.82 -5.80 -2.12
CA GLY A 50 13.54 -6.35 -1.72
C GLY A 50 13.29 -6.18 -0.22
N GLN A 51 12.14 -6.71 0.24
CA GLN A 51 11.76 -6.73 1.66
C GLN A 51 10.92 -7.97 1.92
N ASP A 52 11.18 -8.67 3.01
CA ASP A 52 10.31 -9.77 3.50
C ASP A 52 9.10 -9.18 4.22
N HIS A 53 7.93 -9.80 4.04
CA HIS A 53 6.71 -9.38 4.73
C HIS A 53 6.81 -9.50 6.24
N PHE A 54 7.56 -10.46 6.71
CA PHE A 54 7.83 -10.76 8.10
C PHE A 54 6.56 -10.71 8.99
N TYR A 55 5.42 -11.17 8.42
CA TYR A 55 4.18 -11.28 9.17
C TYR A 55 4.38 -12.18 10.40
N LEU A 56 3.75 -11.86 11.52
CA LEU A 56 3.94 -12.62 12.77
C LEU A 56 3.43 -14.06 12.65
N GLU A 57 2.25 -14.25 12.07
CA GLU A 57 1.70 -15.55 11.69
C GLU A 57 2.25 -15.99 10.33
N GLY A 58 2.98 -17.11 10.26
CA GLY A 58 3.45 -17.71 8.99
C GLY A 58 2.31 -18.22 8.12
N GLN A 59 2.65 -18.74 6.93
CA GLN A 59 1.68 -19.38 6.04
C GLN A 59 1.08 -20.62 6.68
N ILE A 60 -0.26 -20.65 6.74
CA ILE A 60 -0.99 -21.78 7.35
C ILE A 60 -2.29 -22.05 6.61
N ALA A 61 -2.60 -23.33 6.38
CA ALA A 61 -3.90 -23.75 5.86
C ALA A 61 -4.28 -25.13 6.37
N LEU A 62 -5.60 -25.38 6.42
CA LEU A 62 -6.22 -26.68 6.71
C LEU A 62 -7.23 -26.96 5.59
N ALA A 63 -7.10 -28.10 4.92
CA ALA A 63 -8.06 -28.58 3.94
C ALA A 63 -8.76 -29.85 4.44
N THR A 64 -10.08 -29.91 4.28
CA THR A 64 -10.92 -31.02 4.73
C THR A 64 -11.82 -31.44 3.56
N PRO A 65 -11.71 -32.68 3.07
CA PRO A 65 -12.66 -33.24 2.10
C PRO A 65 -14.04 -33.39 2.73
N GLY A 66 -15.10 -32.97 2.01
CA GLY A 66 -16.48 -33.14 2.44
C GLY A 66 -17.13 -34.42 1.88
N GLU A 67 -18.37 -34.66 2.30
CA GLU A 67 -19.10 -35.90 1.98
C GLU A 67 -19.51 -36.02 0.51
N SER A 68 -19.82 -34.89 -0.12
CA SER A 68 -20.29 -34.84 -1.52
C SER A 68 -19.18 -34.64 -2.56
N GLY A 69 -17.91 -34.87 -2.17
CA GLY A 69 -16.77 -34.61 -3.03
C GLY A 69 -16.38 -33.13 -3.10
N ASP A 70 -16.89 -32.33 -2.18
CA ASP A 70 -16.53 -30.92 -1.96
C ASP A 70 -15.25 -30.80 -1.12
N MET A 71 -14.67 -29.59 -1.10
CA MET A 71 -13.47 -29.29 -0.34
C MET A 71 -13.65 -28.04 0.51
N GLN A 72 -13.47 -28.14 1.80
CA GLN A 72 -13.39 -27.00 2.70
C GLN A 72 -11.93 -26.65 2.99
N VAL A 73 -11.59 -25.37 2.87
CA VAL A 73 -10.25 -24.83 3.14
C VAL A 73 -10.34 -23.69 4.13
N ILE A 74 -9.61 -23.78 5.24
CA ILE A 74 -9.36 -22.67 6.15
C ILE A 74 -7.93 -22.22 5.90
N SER A 75 -7.73 -20.95 5.51
CA SER A 75 -6.41 -20.47 5.08
C SER A 75 -6.13 -19.07 5.60
N SER A 76 -4.86 -18.79 5.90
CA SER A 76 -4.37 -17.44 6.07
C SER A 76 -4.13 -16.82 4.69
N THR A 77 -5.16 -16.21 4.11
CA THR A 77 -5.12 -15.59 2.79
C THR A 77 -5.86 -14.26 2.73
N GLN A 78 -5.33 -13.31 1.98
CA GLN A 78 -6.00 -12.04 1.67
C GLN A 78 -7.02 -12.19 0.54
N HIS A 79 -6.97 -13.32 -0.21
CA HIS A 79 -7.79 -13.54 -1.39
C HIS A 79 -8.45 -14.93 -1.38
N PRO A 80 -9.51 -15.12 -0.56
CA PRO A 80 -10.19 -16.42 -0.47
C PRO A 80 -10.75 -16.91 -1.81
N THR A 81 -11.21 -16.02 -2.69
CA THR A 81 -11.72 -16.37 -4.03
C THR A 81 -10.62 -16.95 -4.92
N GLU A 82 -9.40 -16.42 -4.88
CA GLU A 82 -8.28 -16.97 -5.65
C GLU A 82 -7.88 -18.35 -5.17
N VAL A 83 -7.82 -18.56 -3.84
CA VAL A 83 -7.60 -19.89 -3.26
C VAL A 83 -8.70 -20.86 -3.68
N GLN A 84 -9.97 -20.43 -3.67
CA GLN A 84 -11.11 -21.24 -4.15
C GLN A 84 -10.90 -21.66 -5.61
N HIS A 85 -10.58 -20.71 -6.50
CA HIS A 85 -10.37 -20.98 -7.91
C HIS A 85 -9.17 -21.91 -8.15
N GLY A 86 -8.04 -21.68 -7.47
CA GLY A 86 -6.85 -22.51 -7.58
C GLY A 86 -7.08 -23.94 -7.12
N VAL A 87 -7.75 -24.14 -5.99
CA VAL A 87 -8.12 -25.46 -5.47
C VAL A 87 -9.09 -26.18 -6.41
N ALA A 88 -10.14 -25.50 -6.86
CA ALA A 88 -11.12 -26.05 -7.78
C ALA A 88 -10.48 -26.49 -9.10
N HIS A 89 -9.62 -25.63 -9.67
CA HIS A 89 -8.90 -25.94 -10.91
C HIS A 89 -8.01 -27.17 -10.78
N LEU A 90 -7.20 -27.26 -9.70
CA LEU A 90 -6.28 -28.37 -9.46
C LEU A 90 -7.00 -29.70 -9.22
N LEU A 91 -8.18 -29.66 -8.59
CA LEU A 91 -8.96 -30.86 -8.29
C LEU A 91 -9.98 -31.21 -9.38
N GLY A 92 -10.14 -30.38 -10.43
CA GLY A 92 -11.16 -30.56 -11.46
C GLY A 92 -12.58 -30.39 -10.93
N LEU A 93 -12.78 -29.53 -9.91
CA LEU A 93 -14.08 -29.28 -9.28
C LEU A 93 -14.69 -27.95 -9.79
N PRO A 94 -16.02 -27.81 -9.76
CA PRO A 94 -16.63 -26.50 -9.95
C PRO A 94 -16.37 -25.60 -8.73
N PHE A 95 -16.36 -24.27 -8.91
CA PHE A 95 -16.01 -23.32 -7.83
C PHE A 95 -16.90 -23.46 -6.60
N ASN A 96 -18.20 -23.72 -6.77
CA ASN A 96 -19.16 -23.89 -5.68
C ASN A 96 -18.96 -25.19 -4.86
N ALA A 97 -18.15 -26.12 -5.32
CA ALA A 97 -17.73 -27.29 -4.55
C ALA A 97 -16.53 -27.03 -3.66
N VAL A 98 -15.96 -25.83 -3.69
CA VAL A 98 -14.84 -25.44 -2.82
C VAL A 98 -15.27 -24.25 -1.96
N THR A 99 -15.18 -24.40 -0.65
CA THR A 99 -15.44 -23.30 0.30
C THR A 99 -14.12 -22.91 0.96
N VAL A 100 -13.79 -21.62 0.90
CA VAL A 100 -12.64 -21.05 1.60
C VAL A 100 -13.10 -20.11 2.72
N GLU A 101 -12.60 -20.35 3.92
CA GLU A 101 -12.86 -19.54 5.11
C GLU A 101 -11.55 -18.89 5.59
N VAL A 102 -11.65 -17.60 5.90
CA VAL A 102 -10.56 -16.80 6.50
C VAL A 102 -11.10 -16.16 7.77
N ARG A 103 -10.50 -16.47 8.92
CA ARG A 103 -10.85 -15.83 10.18
C ARG A 103 -10.09 -14.51 10.33
N ARG A 104 -9.08 -14.48 11.18
CA ARG A 104 -8.17 -13.32 11.32
C ARG A 104 -6.75 -13.81 11.08
N MET A 105 -5.94 -12.96 10.45
CA MET A 105 -4.55 -13.26 10.17
C MET A 105 -3.63 -12.41 11.06
N GLY A 106 -2.53 -12.97 11.49
CA GLY A 106 -1.46 -12.26 12.20
C GLY A 106 -0.51 -11.53 11.25
N GLY A 107 -1.03 -10.59 10.47
CA GLY A 107 -0.33 -9.88 9.42
C GLY A 107 -0.36 -10.60 8.08
N ALA A 108 -0.26 -9.85 6.99
CA ALA A 108 -0.15 -10.37 5.64
C ALA A 108 0.67 -9.44 4.72
N PHE A 109 0.39 -8.12 4.69
CA PHE A 109 1.11 -7.07 3.97
C PHE A 109 1.26 -7.28 2.45
N GLY A 110 0.47 -8.17 1.85
CA GLY A 110 0.55 -8.57 0.45
C GLY A 110 1.16 -9.97 0.23
N GLY A 111 1.71 -10.61 1.26
CA GLY A 111 2.41 -11.88 1.16
C GLY A 111 1.54 -13.14 1.32
N LYS A 112 0.24 -12.99 1.58
CA LYS A 112 -0.67 -14.12 1.85
C LYS A 112 -1.82 -14.15 0.83
N GLU A 113 -1.53 -14.32 -0.44
CA GLU A 113 -2.56 -14.35 -1.46
C GLU A 113 -2.94 -15.76 -1.90
N SER A 114 -2.01 -16.71 -2.13
CA SER A 114 -2.35 -18.00 -2.76
C SER A 114 -1.49 -19.22 -2.36
N GLN A 115 -1.32 -19.50 -1.07
CA GLN A 115 -0.45 -20.61 -0.64
C GLN A 115 -1.17 -21.93 -0.25
N ALA A 116 -2.49 -21.96 -0.22
CA ALA A 116 -3.25 -23.11 0.32
C ALA A 116 -3.54 -24.24 -0.67
N THR A 117 -3.25 -24.06 -1.96
CA THR A 117 -3.65 -25.01 -3.02
C THR A 117 -3.00 -26.39 -2.91
N ILE A 118 -1.72 -26.45 -2.52
CA ILE A 118 -0.98 -27.71 -2.37
C ILE A 118 -1.63 -28.60 -1.30
N ILE A 119 -2.11 -28.01 -0.21
CA ILE A 119 -2.69 -28.74 0.92
C ILE A 119 -4.02 -29.39 0.55
N ALA A 120 -4.80 -28.71 -0.29
CA ALA A 120 -6.06 -29.25 -0.79
C ALA A 120 -5.84 -30.51 -1.63
N VAL A 121 -4.79 -30.54 -2.48
CA VAL A 121 -4.42 -31.73 -3.27
C VAL A 121 -4.01 -32.89 -2.36
N LEU A 122 -3.24 -32.62 -1.32
CA LEU A 122 -2.83 -33.65 -0.35
C LEU A 122 -4.02 -34.20 0.43
N ALA A 123 -4.94 -33.35 0.87
CA ALA A 123 -6.17 -33.77 1.57
C ALA A 123 -7.08 -34.60 0.67
N TRP A 124 -7.23 -34.22 -0.59
CA TRP A 124 -7.98 -34.96 -1.60
C TRP A 124 -7.44 -36.38 -1.80
N LYS A 125 -6.12 -36.52 -2.00
CA LYS A 125 -5.46 -37.82 -2.16
C LYS A 125 -5.52 -38.69 -0.91
N ALA A 126 -5.31 -38.08 0.27
CA ALA A 126 -5.32 -38.78 1.54
C ALA A 126 -6.74 -39.13 2.02
N ARG A 127 -7.79 -38.53 1.47
CA ARG A 127 -9.19 -38.59 1.94
C ARG A 127 -9.33 -38.30 3.43
N ARG A 128 -8.52 -37.35 3.92
CA ARG A 128 -8.45 -36.92 5.34
C ARG A 128 -8.13 -35.43 5.41
N PRO A 129 -8.49 -34.77 6.52
CA PRO A 129 -8.01 -33.41 6.77
C PRO A 129 -6.48 -33.35 6.75
N VAL A 130 -5.94 -32.34 6.07
CA VAL A 130 -4.50 -32.05 6.04
C VAL A 130 -4.27 -30.61 6.43
N LYS A 131 -3.35 -30.40 7.38
CA LYS A 131 -2.92 -29.07 7.83
C LYS A 131 -1.44 -28.89 7.55
N LEU A 132 -1.07 -27.74 7.05
CA LEU A 132 0.32 -27.30 6.92
C LEU A 132 0.50 -25.93 7.58
N ARG A 133 1.59 -25.77 8.28
CA ARG A 133 2.14 -24.52 8.74
C ARG A 133 3.61 -24.51 8.39
N LEU A 134 4.05 -23.52 7.63
CA LEU A 134 5.46 -23.38 7.30
C LEU A 134 6.24 -22.89 8.53
N PRO A 135 7.38 -23.50 8.87
CA PRO A 135 8.36 -22.89 9.75
C PRO A 135 8.82 -21.54 9.21
N ARG A 136 9.28 -20.64 10.07
CA ARG A 136 9.67 -19.27 9.66
C ARG A 136 10.75 -19.29 8.58
N ASP A 137 11.78 -20.11 8.73
CA ASP A 137 12.89 -20.16 7.79
C ASP A 137 12.44 -20.67 6.41
N ASP A 138 11.60 -21.71 6.39
CA ASP A 138 11.03 -22.24 5.15
C ASP A 138 10.07 -21.23 4.49
N ASP A 139 9.25 -20.53 5.29
CA ASP A 139 8.37 -19.48 4.81
C ASP A 139 9.20 -18.37 4.14
N MET A 140 10.24 -17.88 4.79
CA MET A 140 11.12 -16.85 4.23
C MET A 140 11.89 -17.31 2.98
N CYS A 141 12.26 -18.59 2.89
CA CYS A 141 12.95 -19.12 1.71
C CYS A 141 12.02 -19.37 0.52
N ALA A 142 10.78 -19.80 0.78
CA ALA A 142 9.89 -20.31 -0.26
C ALA A 142 8.83 -19.32 -0.74
N THR A 143 8.54 -18.25 0.02
CA THR A 143 7.50 -17.28 -0.31
C THR A 143 8.05 -16.02 -0.99
N GLY A 144 7.18 -15.34 -1.72
CA GLY A 144 7.54 -14.12 -2.44
C GLY A 144 7.88 -12.94 -1.52
N LYS A 145 8.60 -11.97 -2.07
CA LYS A 145 9.12 -10.78 -1.38
C LYS A 145 8.69 -9.52 -2.13
N ARG A 146 8.88 -8.32 -1.52
CA ARG A 146 8.88 -7.07 -2.26
C ARG A 146 9.92 -7.14 -3.36
N HIS A 147 9.56 -6.75 -4.58
CA HIS A 147 10.46 -6.74 -5.72
C HIS A 147 11.67 -5.83 -5.49
N PRO A 148 12.90 -6.34 -5.63
CA PRO A 148 14.06 -5.49 -5.89
C PRO A 148 13.94 -4.81 -7.24
N PHE A 149 14.45 -3.57 -7.36
CA PHE A 149 14.45 -2.81 -8.61
C PHE A 149 15.84 -2.26 -8.93
N LEU A 150 16.14 -2.23 -10.24
CA LEU A 150 17.19 -1.41 -10.85
C LEU A 150 16.50 -0.30 -11.64
N PHE A 151 16.90 0.94 -11.36
CA PHE A 151 16.45 2.12 -12.09
C PHE A 151 17.59 2.68 -12.94
N ARG A 152 17.28 3.10 -14.17
CA ARG A 152 18.16 3.91 -15.02
C ARG A 152 17.39 5.13 -15.45
N TYR A 153 17.95 6.29 -15.23
CA TYR A 153 17.29 7.55 -15.53
C TYR A 153 18.17 8.50 -16.31
N ASP A 154 17.51 9.36 -17.09
CA ASP A 154 18.08 10.48 -17.82
C ASP A 154 17.07 11.62 -17.75
N ALA A 155 17.42 12.70 -17.06
CA ALA A 155 16.51 13.80 -16.77
C ALA A 155 17.09 15.12 -17.26
N GLY A 156 16.29 15.86 -18.04
CA GLY A 156 16.55 17.21 -18.48
C GLY A 156 15.75 18.22 -17.65
N PHE A 157 16.37 19.34 -17.25
CA PHE A 157 15.75 20.36 -16.41
C PHE A 157 16.31 21.75 -16.68
N ASP A 158 15.60 22.78 -16.24
CA ASP A 158 16.03 24.18 -16.36
C ASP A 158 16.85 24.67 -15.15
N GLY A 159 17.31 25.93 -15.20
CA GLY A 159 18.08 26.56 -14.14
C GLY A 159 17.32 26.78 -12.83
N ASP A 160 16.01 26.68 -12.84
CA ASP A 160 15.14 26.79 -11.69
C ASP A 160 14.78 25.41 -11.06
N GLY A 161 15.21 24.32 -11.70
CA GLY A 161 14.97 22.95 -11.26
C GLY A 161 13.63 22.37 -11.73
N GLN A 162 12.97 22.97 -12.71
CA GLN A 162 11.80 22.37 -13.35
C GLN A 162 12.24 21.24 -14.28
N ILE A 163 11.69 20.05 -14.09
CA ILE A 163 11.95 18.90 -14.96
C ILE A 163 11.23 19.12 -16.29
N LEU A 164 11.97 19.08 -17.38
CA LEU A 164 11.48 19.28 -18.74
C LEU A 164 11.26 17.95 -19.47
N ALA A 165 12.12 16.97 -19.19
CA ALA A 165 12.04 15.63 -19.76
C ALA A 165 12.61 14.58 -18.80
N LEU A 166 12.03 13.37 -18.83
CA LEU A 166 12.52 12.23 -18.07
C LEU A 166 12.39 10.93 -18.87
N ASP A 167 13.52 10.29 -19.14
CA ASP A 167 13.60 8.90 -19.59
C ASP A 167 13.95 8.00 -18.40
N LEU A 168 13.07 7.07 -18.06
CA LEU A 168 13.22 6.23 -16.87
C LEU A 168 12.95 4.77 -17.22
N THR A 169 13.90 3.90 -16.92
CA THR A 169 13.74 2.45 -16.96
C THR A 169 13.62 1.91 -15.54
N LEU A 170 12.55 1.16 -15.28
CA LEU A 170 12.27 0.46 -14.02
C LEU A 170 12.35 -1.04 -14.28
N ALA A 171 13.42 -1.70 -13.88
CA ALA A 171 13.61 -3.13 -14.04
C ALA A 171 13.38 -3.84 -12.71
N ALA A 172 12.30 -4.64 -12.64
CA ALA A 172 11.91 -5.39 -11.45
C ALA A 172 12.44 -6.82 -11.50
N ASN A 173 13.03 -7.31 -10.42
CA ASN A 173 13.29 -8.75 -10.27
C ASN A 173 11.97 -9.48 -10.01
N GLY A 174 11.49 -10.24 -11.00
CA GLY A 174 10.25 -11.03 -10.89
C GLY A 174 10.45 -12.40 -10.25
N GLY A 175 11.69 -12.91 -10.22
CA GLY A 175 11.94 -14.30 -9.83
C GLY A 175 11.59 -15.27 -10.95
N SER A 176 11.26 -16.53 -10.58
CA SER A 176 11.10 -17.63 -11.53
C SER A 176 9.77 -17.64 -12.30
N VAL A 177 8.71 -17.05 -11.77
CA VAL A 177 7.39 -16.93 -12.39
C VAL A 177 6.85 -15.50 -12.29
N ALA A 178 5.85 -15.18 -13.08
CA ALA A 178 5.31 -13.82 -13.18
C ALA A 178 4.68 -13.33 -11.88
N ASP A 179 3.90 -14.16 -11.20
CA ASP A 179 3.10 -13.80 -10.02
C ASP A 179 2.47 -12.39 -10.21
N HIS A 180 2.69 -11.47 -9.28
CA HIS A 180 2.21 -10.09 -9.35
C HIS A 180 3.14 -9.12 -10.09
N THR A 181 4.32 -9.55 -10.56
CA THR A 181 5.34 -8.67 -11.14
C THR A 181 4.83 -7.70 -12.21
N PRO A 182 4.02 -8.13 -13.22
CA PRO A 182 3.54 -7.20 -14.24
C PRO A 182 2.65 -6.09 -13.68
N ALA A 183 1.80 -6.41 -12.69
CA ALA A 183 0.90 -5.44 -12.09
C ALA A 183 1.62 -4.50 -11.10
N VAL A 184 2.59 -5.02 -10.33
CA VAL A 184 3.50 -4.21 -9.49
C VAL A 184 4.28 -3.23 -10.34
N LEU A 185 4.77 -3.66 -11.49
CA LEU A 185 5.51 -2.82 -12.44
C LEU A 185 4.61 -1.71 -13.02
N THR A 186 3.38 -2.05 -13.46
CA THR A 186 2.41 -1.04 -13.92
C THR A 186 2.17 0.02 -12.83
N ARG A 187 2.01 -0.39 -11.57
CA ARG A 187 1.79 0.55 -10.47
C ARG A 187 3.03 1.39 -10.17
N ALA A 188 4.23 0.83 -10.30
CA ALA A 188 5.47 1.59 -10.17
C ALA A 188 5.57 2.68 -11.24
N LEU A 189 5.22 2.38 -12.50
CA LEU A 189 5.14 3.36 -13.58
C LEU A 189 4.14 4.49 -13.28
N CYS A 190 2.95 4.14 -12.75
CA CYS A 190 1.92 5.11 -12.39
C CYS A 190 2.29 6.01 -11.19
N HIS A 191 3.31 5.65 -10.40
CA HIS A 191 3.76 6.42 -9.23
C HIS A 191 5.17 6.98 -9.38
N ALA A 192 5.80 6.79 -10.55
CA ALA A 192 7.09 7.39 -10.87
C ALA A 192 7.01 8.92 -11.06
N ASP A 193 5.81 9.47 -11.12
CA ASP A 193 5.53 10.90 -11.10
C ASP A 193 5.39 11.48 -9.69
N ASN A 194 5.10 10.65 -8.68
CA ASN A 194 4.74 11.08 -7.32
C ASN A 194 3.80 12.31 -7.35
N CYS A 195 4.21 13.41 -6.75
CA CYS A 195 3.47 14.69 -6.69
C CYS A 195 3.78 15.64 -7.86
N TYR A 196 4.54 15.21 -8.86
CA TYR A 196 5.17 16.09 -9.84
C TYR A 196 4.55 16.00 -11.22
N PHE A 197 4.27 17.15 -11.81
CA PHE A 197 3.93 17.24 -13.23
C PHE A 197 5.20 17.12 -14.06
N LEU A 198 5.24 16.12 -14.93
CA LEU A 198 6.34 15.84 -15.84
C LEU A 198 5.84 16.05 -17.28
N PRO A 199 6.26 17.13 -17.96
CA PRO A 199 5.71 17.48 -19.27
C PRO A 199 6.06 16.48 -20.37
N THR A 200 7.26 15.90 -20.32
CA THR A 200 7.73 14.93 -21.32
C THR A 200 8.36 13.73 -20.63
N VAL A 201 7.81 12.54 -20.86
CA VAL A 201 8.31 11.31 -20.22
C VAL A 201 8.32 10.11 -21.16
N ARG A 202 9.27 9.22 -20.93
CA ARG A 202 9.26 7.83 -21.38
C ARG A 202 9.61 6.94 -20.20
N PHE A 203 8.63 6.22 -19.68
CA PHE A 203 8.81 5.22 -18.63
C PHE A 203 8.78 3.84 -19.24
N ARG A 204 9.82 3.05 -19.02
CA ARG A 204 9.93 1.65 -19.48
C ARG A 204 10.01 0.71 -18.29
N GLY A 205 9.09 -0.23 -18.22
CA GLY A 205 9.03 -1.27 -17.21
C GLY A 205 9.52 -2.61 -17.76
N LEU A 206 10.45 -3.25 -17.06
CA LEU A 206 11.02 -4.55 -17.41
C LEU A 206 10.75 -5.54 -16.27
N ALA A 207 9.99 -6.59 -16.54
CA ALA A 207 9.70 -7.68 -15.60
C ALA A 207 10.74 -8.78 -15.76
N CYS A 208 11.90 -8.65 -15.12
CA CYS A 208 13.05 -9.54 -15.27
C CYS A 208 12.77 -10.92 -14.67
N LYS A 209 12.98 -11.99 -15.46
CA LYS A 209 12.91 -13.37 -15.02
C LYS A 209 14.27 -13.82 -14.50
N THR A 210 14.32 -14.26 -13.25
CA THR A 210 15.51 -14.78 -12.60
C THR A 210 15.25 -16.17 -12.00
N ASN A 211 16.29 -16.88 -11.56
CA ASN A 211 16.16 -18.18 -10.90
C ASN A 211 16.13 -18.05 -9.37
N THR A 212 15.66 -16.91 -8.86
CA THR A 212 15.35 -16.74 -7.44
C THR A 212 13.86 -17.05 -7.16
N VAL A 213 13.44 -17.05 -5.90
CA VAL A 213 12.01 -17.15 -5.56
C VAL A 213 11.23 -16.01 -6.23
N SER A 214 10.01 -16.30 -6.68
CA SER A 214 9.16 -15.29 -7.32
C SER A 214 8.79 -14.19 -6.33
N ASN A 215 8.99 -12.94 -6.73
CA ASN A 215 8.56 -11.81 -5.93
C ASN A 215 7.07 -11.55 -6.13
N THR A 216 6.42 -10.96 -5.13
CA THR A 216 4.96 -10.83 -5.07
C THR A 216 4.53 -9.46 -4.56
N ALA A 217 3.22 -9.29 -4.35
CA ALA A 217 2.64 -8.11 -3.73
C ALA A 217 3.29 -7.77 -2.38
N PHE A 218 3.55 -6.51 -2.13
CA PHE A 218 3.93 -5.99 -0.82
C PHE A 218 3.37 -4.57 -0.69
N ARG A 219 2.95 -4.17 0.52
CA ARG A 219 2.35 -2.88 0.88
C ARG A 219 2.90 -1.72 0.03
N GLY A 220 2.04 -1.06 -0.76
CA GLY A 220 2.38 -0.03 -1.74
C GLY A 220 2.54 -0.53 -3.19
N TYR A 221 2.73 -1.86 -3.42
CA TYR A 221 2.58 -2.56 -4.71
C TYR A 221 3.33 -1.94 -5.88
N GLY A 222 4.59 -1.50 -5.69
CA GLY A 222 5.39 -0.81 -6.71
C GLY A 222 5.41 0.73 -6.58
N GLY A 223 4.41 1.32 -5.95
CA GLY A 223 4.39 2.75 -5.65
C GLY A 223 5.61 3.24 -4.88
N PRO A 224 6.06 2.53 -3.82
CA PRO A 224 7.26 2.90 -3.09
C PRO A 224 8.51 3.00 -3.96
N GLN A 225 8.70 2.06 -4.89
CA GLN A 225 9.85 2.03 -5.79
C GLN A 225 9.80 3.18 -6.81
N GLY A 226 8.61 3.44 -7.39
CA GLY A 226 8.41 4.57 -8.30
C GLY A 226 8.68 5.92 -7.63
N MET A 227 8.20 6.11 -6.40
CA MET A 227 8.45 7.35 -5.64
C MET A 227 9.91 7.50 -5.22
N LEU A 228 10.58 6.42 -4.85
CA LEU A 228 12.00 6.45 -4.43
C LEU A 228 12.91 7.03 -5.52
N VAL A 229 12.73 6.60 -6.76
CA VAL A 229 13.59 7.05 -7.86
C VAL A 229 13.35 8.51 -8.23
N ILE A 230 12.10 8.97 -8.29
CA ILE A 230 11.85 10.38 -8.64
C ILE A 230 12.31 11.34 -7.53
N GLU A 231 12.17 10.96 -6.27
CA GLU A 231 12.68 11.75 -5.14
C GLU A 231 14.22 11.83 -5.15
N THR A 232 14.89 10.77 -5.59
CA THR A 232 16.35 10.77 -5.81
C THR A 232 16.73 11.75 -6.92
N ILE A 233 16.01 11.74 -8.05
CA ILE A 233 16.25 12.65 -9.17
C ILE A 233 16.06 14.11 -8.72
N ILE A 234 14.98 14.42 -8.00
CA ILE A 234 14.70 15.76 -7.44
C ILE A 234 15.85 16.22 -6.53
N GLU A 235 16.33 15.35 -5.64
CA GLU A 235 17.46 15.68 -4.75
C GLU A 235 18.73 15.99 -5.55
N ILE A 236 19.08 15.17 -6.54
CA ILE A 236 20.29 15.37 -7.37
C ILE A 236 20.20 16.69 -8.14
N ILE A 237 19.05 17.01 -8.74
CA ILE A 237 18.80 18.29 -9.41
C ILE A 237 19.04 19.46 -8.44
N ALA A 238 18.46 19.38 -7.25
CA ALA A 238 18.62 20.43 -6.24
C ALA A 238 20.09 20.65 -5.84
N ARG A 239 20.83 19.55 -5.60
CA ARG A 239 22.27 19.62 -5.26
C ARG A 239 23.09 20.21 -6.42
N GLN A 240 22.82 19.81 -7.65
CA GLN A 240 23.55 20.32 -8.83
C GLN A 240 23.33 21.83 -9.03
N LEU A 241 22.11 22.33 -8.79
CA LEU A 241 21.79 23.74 -8.91
C LEU A 241 22.10 24.57 -7.65
N GLY A 242 22.46 23.92 -6.53
CA GLY A 242 22.63 24.61 -5.24
C GLY A 242 21.33 25.15 -4.65
N LEU A 243 20.19 24.55 -5.02
CA LEU A 243 18.85 24.92 -4.53
C LEU A 243 18.45 24.05 -3.34
N ALA A 244 17.51 24.55 -2.54
CA ALA A 244 16.84 23.71 -1.54
C ALA A 244 15.97 22.66 -2.24
N VAL A 245 15.99 21.41 -1.76
CA VAL A 245 15.23 20.30 -2.34
C VAL A 245 13.73 20.61 -2.38
N ASP A 246 13.19 21.22 -1.32
CA ASP A 246 11.78 21.60 -1.25
C ASP A 246 11.38 22.67 -2.28
N THR A 247 12.33 23.54 -2.68
CA THR A 247 12.12 24.51 -3.76
C THR A 247 11.92 23.78 -5.10
N VAL A 248 12.78 22.81 -5.40
CA VAL A 248 12.67 22.02 -6.64
C VAL A 248 11.38 21.20 -6.64
N ARG A 249 10.99 20.59 -5.51
CA ARG A 249 9.71 19.89 -5.38
C ARG A 249 8.53 20.79 -5.72
N ARG A 250 8.42 21.94 -5.05
CA ARG A 250 7.31 22.90 -5.23
C ARG A 250 7.19 23.43 -6.67
N ARG A 251 8.29 23.58 -7.38
CA ARG A 251 8.27 23.97 -8.79
C ARG A 251 7.63 22.92 -9.69
N ASN A 252 7.80 21.66 -9.35
CA ASN A 252 7.31 20.55 -10.13
C ASN A 252 5.95 20.01 -9.68
N PHE A 253 5.36 20.48 -8.58
CA PHE A 253 4.06 19.97 -8.12
C PHE A 253 2.98 20.11 -9.18
N TYR A 254 2.09 19.13 -9.23
CA TYR A 254 0.83 19.27 -9.95
C TYR A 254 0.07 20.50 -9.49
N ARG A 255 -0.67 21.12 -10.42
CA ARG A 255 -1.51 22.30 -10.16
C ARG A 255 -2.94 22.00 -10.59
N ILE A 256 -3.94 22.55 -9.90
CA ILE A 256 -5.34 22.41 -10.33
C ILE A 256 -5.60 23.32 -11.52
N GLY A 257 -6.15 22.76 -12.61
CA GLY A 257 -6.54 23.50 -13.82
C GLY A 257 -5.41 23.74 -14.83
N HIS A 258 -4.17 23.45 -14.50
CA HIS A 258 -3.04 23.45 -15.42
C HIS A 258 -1.91 22.57 -14.87
N ASN A 259 -1.18 21.89 -15.74
CA ASN A 259 -0.18 20.92 -15.30
C ASN A 259 -0.75 19.88 -14.32
N ASP A 260 -1.95 19.40 -14.57
CA ASP A 260 -2.75 18.54 -13.69
C ASP A 260 -3.02 17.14 -14.26
N VAL A 261 -2.48 16.83 -15.42
CA VAL A 261 -2.67 15.52 -16.06
C VAL A 261 -1.44 14.65 -15.83
N THR A 262 -1.65 13.43 -15.33
CA THR A 262 -0.59 12.44 -15.10
C THR A 262 -0.02 11.90 -16.43
N PRO A 263 1.17 11.24 -16.42
CA PRO A 263 1.72 10.58 -17.62
C PRO A 263 0.78 9.58 -18.28
N TYR A 264 -0.11 8.95 -17.50
CA TYR A 264 -1.10 7.99 -17.96
C TYR A 264 -2.48 8.59 -18.29
N GLY A 265 -2.58 9.93 -18.36
CA GLY A 265 -3.78 10.62 -18.86
C GLY A 265 -4.89 10.88 -17.83
N MET A 266 -4.68 10.61 -16.55
CA MET A 266 -5.64 10.94 -15.49
C MET A 266 -5.45 12.38 -15.01
N THR A 267 -6.54 13.15 -14.92
CA THR A 267 -6.51 14.48 -14.30
C THR A 267 -6.45 14.37 -12.78
N VAL A 268 -5.56 15.13 -12.15
CA VAL A 268 -5.41 15.24 -10.69
C VAL A 268 -6.35 16.34 -10.21
N GLU A 269 -7.64 15.99 -10.04
CA GLU A 269 -8.73 16.92 -9.75
C GLU A 269 -8.74 17.46 -8.32
N ASP A 270 -8.18 16.69 -7.37
CA ASP A 270 -8.20 16.96 -5.93
C ASP A 270 -6.76 17.01 -5.39
N ASN A 271 -5.99 17.99 -5.85
CA ASN A 271 -4.60 18.15 -5.43
C ASN A 271 -4.50 19.05 -4.19
N ILE A 272 -4.16 18.45 -3.06
CA ILE A 272 -3.97 19.17 -1.79
C ILE A 272 -2.51 19.11 -1.29
N ILE A 273 -1.56 18.71 -2.14
CA ILE A 273 -0.18 18.48 -1.70
C ILE A 273 0.50 19.71 -1.12
N GLU A 274 0.28 20.90 -1.69
CA GLU A 274 0.84 22.14 -1.14
C GLU A 274 0.32 22.41 0.26
N HIS A 275 -0.99 22.24 0.47
CA HIS A 275 -1.61 22.40 1.79
C HIS A 275 -1.04 21.41 2.81
N VAL A 276 -0.83 20.14 2.44
CA VAL A 276 -0.26 19.12 3.33
C VAL A 276 1.18 19.46 3.72
N VAL A 277 1.99 19.91 2.76
CA VAL A 277 3.39 20.29 3.00
C VAL A 277 3.48 21.57 3.84
N ASP A 278 2.62 22.55 3.57
CA ASP A 278 2.57 23.80 4.35
C ASP A 278 2.12 23.55 5.79
N GLU A 279 1.16 22.63 6.01
CA GLU A 279 0.72 22.24 7.34
C GLU A 279 1.84 21.51 8.11
N LEU A 280 2.64 20.68 7.44
CA LEU A 280 3.81 20.07 8.05
C LEU A 280 4.82 21.14 8.47
N ASP A 281 5.18 22.08 7.59
CA ASP A 281 6.13 23.17 7.86
C ASP A 281 5.67 24.06 9.01
N ARG A 282 4.39 24.48 8.97
CA ARG A 282 3.77 25.28 10.04
C ARG A 282 3.84 24.59 11.40
N THR A 283 3.76 23.28 11.42
CA THR A 283 3.71 22.50 12.67
C THR A 283 5.08 22.35 13.33
N VAL A 284 6.17 22.27 12.54
CA VAL A 284 7.50 21.86 13.04
C VAL A 284 8.59 22.90 12.82
N ASP A 285 8.34 24.02 12.15
CA ASP A 285 9.35 25.03 11.76
C ASP A 285 10.60 24.38 11.13
N LEU A 286 10.41 23.83 9.94
CA LEU A 286 11.50 23.14 9.20
C LEU A 286 12.73 24.03 9.01
N ALA A 287 12.56 25.34 8.89
CA ALA A 287 13.67 26.26 8.71
C ALA A 287 14.52 26.37 9.99
N ALA A 288 13.90 26.44 11.16
CA ALA A 288 14.62 26.42 12.44
C ALA A 288 15.34 25.07 12.62
N TRP A 289 14.65 23.97 12.36
CA TRP A 289 15.22 22.63 12.47
C TRP A 289 16.45 22.43 11.57
N ARG A 290 16.41 22.89 10.31
CA ARG A 290 17.57 22.88 9.41
C ARG A 290 18.74 23.73 9.93
N ARG A 291 18.48 24.90 10.52
CA ARG A 291 19.52 25.76 11.12
C ARG A 291 20.23 25.05 12.29
N GLU A 292 19.48 24.41 13.17
CA GLU A 292 20.02 23.64 14.32
C GLU A 292 20.93 22.51 13.84
N ILE A 293 20.50 21.73 12.86
CA ILE A 293 21.31 20.66 12.25
C ILE A 293 22.58 21.24 11.60
N GLY A 294 22.47 22.35 10.90
CA GLY A 294 23.62 23.02 10.31
C GLY A 294 24.65 23.47 11.37
N VAL A 295 24.20 23.99 12.52
CA VAL A 295 25.08 24.33 13.65
C VAL A 295 25.75 23.08 14.22
N PHE A 296 24.98 22.00 14.43
CA PHE A 296 25.51 20.72 14.90
C PHE A 296 26.58 20.17 13.97
N ASN A 297 26.30 20.10 12.66
CA ASN A 297 27.20 19.50 11.65
C ASN A 297 28.53 20.25 11.52
N ARG A 298 28.55 21.58 11.72
CA ARG A 298 29.80 22.35 11.71
C ARG A 298 30.68 22.04 12.92
N ARG A 299 30.10 21.65 14.05
CA ARG A 299 30.85 21.36 15.30
C ARG A 299 31.25 19.89 15.41
N SER A 300 30.45 18.98 14.89
CA SER A 300 30.70 17.54 14.99
C SER A 300 31.64 17.07 13.87
N LEU A 301 32.71 16.37 14.25
CA LEU A 301 33.69 15.82 13.31
C LEU A 301 33.28 14.43 12.80
N VAL A 302 32.57 13.66 13.61
CA VAL A 302 32.26 12.25 13.35
C VAL A 302 30.77 12.06 13.02
N VAL A 303 29.89 12.47 13.91
CA VAL A 303 28.45 12.30 13.69
C VAL A 303 27.91 13.44 12.83
N LYS A 304 27.19 13.12 11.77
CA LYS A 304 26.47 14.09 10.96
C LYS A 304 24.96 13.85 11.06
N LYS A 305 24.21 14.93 11.13
CA LYS A 305 22.74 14.89 11.10
C LYS A 305 22.22 15.28 9.72
N GLY A 306 21.12 14.69 9.31
CA GLY A 306 20.41 15.05 8.09
C GLY A 306 18.92 15.23 8.35
N LEU A 307 18.30 16.09 7.55
CA LEU A 307 16.86 16.36 7.59
C LEU A 307 16.32 16.33 6.16
N ALA A 308 15.33 15.50 5.94
CA ALA A 308 14.62 15.49 4.66
C ALA A 308 13.11 15.44 4.86
N THR A 309 12.40 16.04 3.91
CA THR A 309 10.95 15.94 3.77
C THR A 309 10.59 14.94 2.69
N MET A 310 9.36 14.41 2.72
CA MET A 310 8.81 13.50 1.72
C MET A 310 7.34 13.80 1.50
N PRO A 311 6.95 14.42 0.39
CA PRO A 311 5.55 14.55 -0.02
C PRO A 311 5.12 13.29 -0.78
N ILE A 312 3.87 12.86 -0.61
CA ILE A 312 3.32 11.71 -1.33
C ILE A 312 1.96 12.00 -1.98
N LYS A 313 1.74 11.43 -3.16
CA LYS A 313 0.45 11.30 -3.84
C LYS A 313 0.26 9.85 -4.24
N PHE A 314 -0.61 9.12 -3.56
CA PHE A 314 -0.82 7.70 -3.79
C PHE A 314 -2.22 7.40 -4.31
N GLY A 315 -2.30 6.73 -5.46
CA GLY A 315 -3.57 6.35 -6.10
C GLY A 315 -4.23 5.16 -5.44
N ILE A 316 -5.53 5.28 -5.16
CA ILE A 316 -6.33 4.25 -4.49
C ILE A 316 -7.27 3.59 -5.48
N SER A 317 -7.09 2.31 -5.70
CA SER A 317 -7.86 1.28 -6.43
C SER A 317 -6.93 0.24 -7.02
N PHE A 318 -7.48 -0.89 -7.46
CA PHE A 318 -6.76 -1.81 -8.35
C PHE A 318 -6.68 -1.24 -9.77
N ASN A 319 -5.54 -1.37 -10.44
CA ASN A 319 -5.39 -0.99 -11.85
C ASN A 319 -6.26 -1.84 -12.79
N ARG A 320 -6.65 -3.05 -12.36
CA ARG A 320 -7.59 -3.92 -13.06
C ARG A 320 -9.02 -3.56 -12.64
N PRO A 321 -9.84 -2.92 -13.49
CA PRO A 321 -11.17 -2.41 -13.11
C PRO A 321 -12.08 -3.47 -12.47
N ALA A 322 -12.08 -4.70 -12.99
CA ALA A 322 -12.89 -5.81 -12.49
C ALA A 322 -12.64 -6.17 -11.00
N LEU A 323 -11.48 -5.81 -10.44
CA LEU A 323 -11.17 -6.08 -9.02
C LEU A 323 -11.73 -5.01 -8.06
N ASN A 324 -12.29 -3.91 -8.57
CA ASN A 324 -12.80 -2.83 -7.73
C ASN A 324 -14.28 -3.03 -7.39
N GLN A 325 -14.61 -4.16 -6.77
CA GLN A 325 -15.95 -4.54 -6.35
C GLN A 325 -15.94 -5.37 -5.07
N ALA A 326 -17.02 -5.31 -4.31
CA ALA A 326 -17.23 -6.14 -3.11
C ALA A 326 -18.71 -6.43 -2.87
N GLY A 327 -18.96 -7.51 -2.11
CA GLY A 327 -20.25 -7.87 -1.60
C GLY A 327 -20.27 -7.89 -0.07
N ALA A 328 -21.47 -7.77 0.49
CA ALA A 328 -21.73 -7.96 1.91
C ALA A 328 -23.08 -8.67 2.12
N LEU A 329 -23.22 -9.32 3.27
CA LEU A 329 -24.47 -9.96 3.70
C LEU A 329 -24.75 -9.56 5.15
N VAL A 330 -25.88 -8.92 5.40
CA VAL A 330 -26.30 -8.45 6.72
C VAL A 330 -27.56 -9.19 7.14
N HIS A 331 -27.59 -9.64 8.38
CA HIS A 331 -28.75 -10.27 9.02
C HIS A 331 -29.04 -9.57 10.33
N VAL A 332 -30.29 -9.13 10.54
CA VAL A 332 -30.81 -8.67 11.82
C VAL A 332 -31.64 -9.81 12.43
N TYR A 333 -31.31 -10.18 13.66
CA TYR A 333 -32.07 -11.20 14.41
C TYR A 333 -33.24 -10.56 15.18
N THR A 334 -34.17 -11.38 15.60
CA THR A 334 -35.40 -10.91 16.30
C THR A 334 -35.13 -10.29 17.67
N ASP A 335 -33.95 -10.54 18.24
CA ASP A 335 -33.49 -9.91 19.49
C ASP A 335 -32.77 -8.57 19.26
N GLY A 336 -32.66 -8.12 18.00
CA GLY A 336 -31.98 -6.91 17.62
C GLY A 336 -30.46 -7.07 17.42
N SER A 337 -29.89 -8.25 17.62
CA SER A 337 -28.50 -8.50 17.28
C SER A 337 -28.27 -8.57 15.75
N VAL A 338 -27.10 -8.18 15.29
CA VAL A 338 -26.77 -8.11 13.86
C VAL A 338 -25.54 -8.96 13.54
N VAL A 339 -25.64 -9.78 12.50
CA VAL A 339 -24.47 -10.46 11.91
C VAL A 339 -24.13 -9.83 10.58
N LEU A 340 -22.88 -9.39 10.48
CA LEU A 340 -22.28 -8.82 9.28
C LEU A 340 -21.29 -9.82 8.67
N ASN A 341 -21.44 -10.08 7.37
CA ASN A 341 -20.45 -10.79 6.55
C ASN A 341 -20.05 -9.89 5.39
N HIS A 342 -18.78 -9.85 5.08
CA HIS A 342 -18.26 -9.14 3.89
C HIS A 342 -17.05 -9.87 3.31
N GLY A 343 -16.70 -9.54 2.06
CA GLY A 343 -15.63 -10.21 1.34
C GLY A 343 -14.22 -9.84 1.77
N GLY A 344 -14.06 -8.77 2.54
CA GLY A 344 -12.75 -8.36 3.05
C GLY A 344 -12.26 -9.25 4.19
N THR A 345 -10.95 -9.43 4.27
CA THR A 345 -10.27 -10.21 5.32
C THR A 345 -9.62 -9.31 6.35
N GLU A 346 -9.61 -9.72 7.61
CA GLU A 346 -8.94 -9.03 8.72
C GLU A 346 -7.52 -9.57 8.90
N MET A 347 -6.52 -8.70 8.78
CA MET A 347 -5.11 -9.03 8.94
C MET A 347 -4.39 -8.11 9.95
N GLY A 348 -5.16 -7.47 10.85
CA GLY A 348 -4.68 -6.54 11.86
C GLY A 348 -4.86 -5.07 11.51
N GLN A 349 -5.43 -4.75 10.34
CA GLN A 349 -5.67 -3.38 9.89
C GLN A 349 -6.97 -2.75 10.42
N GLY A 350 -7.80 -3.51 11.16
CA GLY A 350 -9.04 -3.03 11.74
C GLY A 350 -10.21 -2.91 10.75
N LEU A 351 -10.18 -3.63 9.64
CA LEU A 351 -11.23 -3.60 8.62
C LEU A 351 -12.58 -4.03 9.19
N PHE A 352 -12.61 -5.11 10.00
CA PHE A 352 -13.86 -5.61 10.59
C PHE A 352 -14.54 -4.58 11.48
N VAL A 353 -13.75 -3.85 12.29
CA VAL A 353 -14.27 -2.78 13.15
C VAL A 353 -14.82 -1.64 12.31
N LYS A 354 -14.10 -1.17 11.30
CA LYS A 354 -14.53 -0.07 10.44
C LYS A 354 -15.82 -0.39 9.69
N VAL A 355 -15.95 -1.60 9.13
CA VAL A 355 -17.18 -1.99 8.41
C VAL A 355 -18.34 -2.21 9.39
N ALA A 356 -18.09 -2.74 10.60
CA ALA A 356 -19.11 -2.82 11.63
C ALA A 356 -19.61 -1.44 12.07
N GLN A 357 -18.71 -0.44 12.22
CA GLN A 357 -19.07 0.96 12.50
C GLN A 357 -20.01 1.55 11.42
N VAL A 358 -19.79 1.20 10.15
CA VAL A 358 -20.68 1.62 9.06
C VAL A 358 -22.11 1.07 9.28
N VAL A 359 -22.24 -0.20 9.60
CA VAL A 359 -23.55 -0.83 9.85
C VAL A 359 -24.20 -0.28 11.12
N ALA A 360 -23.41 -0.04 12.18
CA ALA A 360 -23.87 0.58 13.41
C ALA A 360 -24.45 1.99 13.16
N GLU A 361 -23.78 2.80 12.36
CA GLU A 361 -24.23 4.13 11.97
C GLU A 361 -25.54 4.09 11.16
N VAL A 362 -25.64 3.15 10.21
CA VAL A 362 -26.89 2.99 9.42
C VAL A 362 -28.08 2.68 10.30
N PHE A 363 -27.96 1.73 11.22
CA PHE A 363 -29.05 1.34 12.13
C PHE A 363 -29.18 2.24 13.37
N ALA A 364 -28.19 3.12 13.60
CA ALA A 364 -28.05 3.94 14.80
C ALA A 364 -28.07 3.11 16.11
N ILE A 365 -27.33 2.00 16.10
CA ILE A 365 -27.17 1.08 17.24
C ILE A 365 -25.72 1.04 17.71
N ASP A 366 -25.49 0.62 18.95
CA ASP A 366 -24.16 0.43 19.50
C ASP A 366 -23.41 -0.70 18.77
N LEU A 367 -22.10 -0.55 18.67
CA LEU A 367 -21.24 -1.50 17.97
C LEU A 367 -21.30 -2.91 18.55
N ASP A 368 -21.57 -3.04 19.85
CA ASP A 368 -21.67 -4.31 20.58
C ASP A 368 -22.83 -5.19 20.12
N HIS A 369 -23.83 -4.61 19.44
CA HIS A 369 -24.90 -5.36 18.80
C HIS A 369 -24.47 -6.07 17.51
N ILE A 370 -23.28 -5.76 16.97
CA ILE A 370 -22.83 -6.24 15.68
C ILE A 370 -21.70 -7.26 15.82
N ARG A 371 -21.93 -8.46 15.30
CA ARG A 371 -20.93 -9.50 15.18
C ARG A 371 -20.47 -9.65 13.73
N VAL A 372 -19.17 -9.45 13.47
CA VAL A 372 -18.57 -9.75 12.16
C VAL A 372 -18.16 -11.22 12.13
N SER A 373 -18.66 -11.97 11.16
CA SER A 373 -18.30 -13.38 10.99
C SER A 373 -16.99 -13.53 10.21
N ALA A 374 -16.42 -14.75 10.23
CA ALA A 374 -15.30 -15.09 9.35
C ALA A 374 -15.67 -14.86 7.88
N THR A 375 -14.73 -14.31 7.09
CA THR A 375 -14.90 -14.18 5.64
C THR A 375 -14.96 -15.56 5.00
N SER A 376 -15.96 -15.80 4.16
CA SER A 376 -16.19 -17.11 3.54
C SER A 376 -16.75 -16.96 2.13
N THR A 377 -16.21 -17.73 1.18
CA THR A 377 -16.71 -17.77 -0.20
C THR A 377 -18.12 -18.36 -0.32
N ALA A 378 -18.60 -19.10 0.70
CA ALA A 378 -19.98 -19.58 0.75
C ALA A 378 -21.00 -18.49 1.14
N LYS A 379 -20.56 -17.43 1.85
CA LYS A 379 -21.43 -16.34 2.30
C LYS A 379 -21.37 -15.14 1.36
N VAL A 380 -20.18 -14.77 0.93
CA VAL A 380 -19.93 -13.66 0.00
C VAL A 380 -18.98 -14.15 -1.08
N PRO A 381 -19.49 -14.67 -2.19
CA PRO A 381 -18.68 -15.21 -3.29
C PRO A 381 -18.11 -14.11 -4.18
N ASN A 382 -17.11 -14.48 -5.01
CA ASN A 382 -16.53 -13.65 -6.07
C ASN A 382 -15.94 -12.31 -5.58
N THR A 383 -15.41 -12.29 -4.36
CA THR A 383 -14.81 -11.09 -3.79
C THR A 383 -13.40 -10.89 -4.28
N SER A 384 -13.00 -9.63 -4.42
CA SER A 384 -11.62 -9.26 -4.73
C SER A 384 -10.71 -9.45 -3.52
N ALA A 385 -9.40 -9.46 -3.74
CA ALA A 385 -8.41 -9.48 -2.68
C ALA A 385 -8.58 -8.28 -1.73
N THR A 386 -8.27 -8.48 -0.45
CA THR A 386 -8.15 -7.37 0.50
C THR A 386 -6.78 -6.71 0.33
N ALA A 387 -6.70 -5.82 -0.66
CA ALA A 387 -5.49 -5.16 -1.13
C ALA A 387 -5.81 -3.78 -1.71
N ALA A 388 -4.82 -3.10 -2.34
CA ALA A 388 -4.94 -1.78 -2.95
C ALA A 388 -5.50 -0.70 -2.00
N SER A 389 -5.42 -0.93 -0.71
CA SER A 389 -5.95 -0.06 0.36
C SER A 389 -7.46 0.24 0.26
N SER A 390 -8.19 -0.45 -0.61
CA SER A 390 -9.60 -0.20 -0.90
C SER A 390 -10.59 -0.96 -0.01
N GLY A 391 -10.10 -1.73 0.97
CA GLY A 391 -10.93 -2.63 1.79
C GLY A 391 -12.09 -1.92 2.50
N SER A 392 -11.85 -0.77 3.12
CA SER A 392 -12.90 0.01 3.79
C SER A 392 -13.89 0.61 2.81
N ASP A 393 -13.40 1.13 1.67
CA ASP A 393 -14.26 1.72 0.63
C ASP A 393 -15.20 0.65 0.04
N LEU A 394 -14.64 -0.46 -0.42
CA LEU A 394 -15.41 -1.51 -1.11
C LEU A 394 -16.38 -2.22 -0.15
N ASN A 395 -15.86 -2.74 0.95
CA ASN A 395 -16.67 -3.54 1.89
C ASN A 395 -17.61 -2.67 2.74
N GLY A 396 -17.18 -1.44 3.08
CA GLY A 396 -18.00 -0.46 3.77
C GLY A 396 -19.22 -0.05 2.94
N MET A 397 -19.03 0.28 1.66
CA MET A 397 -20.13 0.63 0.76
C MET A 397 -21.07 -0.55 0.49
N ALA A 398 -20.54 -1.77 0.32
CA ALA A 398 -21.38 -2.96 0.16
C ALA A 398 -22.21 -3.24 1.42
N ALA A 399 -21.63 -3.10 2.61
CA ALA A 399 -22.32 -3.27 3.89
C ALA A 399 -23.36 -2.17 4.14
N LEU A 400 -23.05 -0.92 3.77
CA LEU A 400 -23.98 0.20 3.81
C LEU A 400 -25.23 -0.11 2.97
N ASN A 401 -25.04 -0.55 1.71
CA ASN A 401 -26.14 -0.85 0.80
C ASN A 401 -27.05 -1.97 1.37
N ALA A 402 -26.47 -3.04 1.94
CA ALA A 402 -27.24 -4.10 2.57
C ALA A 402 -28.02 -3.62 3.82
N ALA A 403 -27.37 -2.85 4.69
CA ALA A 403 -27.97 -2.35 5.91
C ALA A 403 -29.09 -1.34 5.62
N ASP A 404 -28.88 -0.45 4.64
CA ASP A 404 -29.87 0.56 4.25
C ASP A 404 -31.14 -0.06 3.67
N GLU A 405 -31.01 -1.12 2.89
CA GLU A 405 -32.15 -1.90 2.38
C GLU A 405 -32.98 -2.50 3.53
N ILE A 406 -32.32 -3.09 4.55
CA ILE A 406 -33.02 -3.62 5.73
C ILE A 406 -33.67 -2.49 6.53
N LYS A 407 -32.94 -1.40 6.78
CA LYS A 407 -33.44 -0.21 7.48
C LYS A 407 -34.70 0.35 6.84
N THR A 408 -34.70 0.45 5.51
CA THR A 408 -35.85 0.95 4.74
C THR A 408 -37.09 0.08 4.98
N ARG A 409 -36.97 -1.26 4.96
CA ARG A 409 -38.03 -2.19 5.25
C ARG A 409 -38.54 -2.05 6.70
N MET A 410 -37.61 -1.98 7.66
CA MET A 410 -37.95 -1.81 9.08
C MET A 410 -38.62 -0.44 9.34
N ALA A 411 -38.19 0.62 8.68
CA ALA A 411 -38.82 1.95 8.78
C ALA A 411 -40.28 1.93 8.30
N THR A 412 -40.59 1.17 7.25
CA THR A 412 -41.96 0.99 6.78
C THR A 412 -42.83 0.31 7.86
N VAL A 413 -42.32 -0.74 8.51
CA VAL A 413 -43.02 -1.42 9.62
C VAL A 413 -43.25 -0.47 10.80
N ALA A 414 -42.23 0.32 11.16
CA ALA A 414 -42.38 1.31 12.24
C ALA A 414 -43.40 2.40 11.90
N ALA A 415 -43.40 2.89 10.64
CA ALA A 415 -44.37 3.89 10.14
C ALA A 415 -45.81 3.37 10.25
N GLU A 416 -46.06 2.13 9.84
CA GLU A 416 -47.39 1.46 10.02
C GLU A 416 -47.77 1.34 11.49
N HIS A 417 -46.84 0.88 12.35
CA HIS A 417 -47.08 0.71 13.79
C HIS A 417 -47.42 2.02 14.50
N PHE A 418 -46.70 3.07 14.17
CA PHE A 418 -46.91 4.40 14.76
C PHE A 418 -47.99 5.21 14.03
N ALA A 419 -48.52 4.74 12.91
CA ALA A 419 -49.46 5.45 12.03
C ALA A 419 -48.95 6.86 11.64
N VAL A 420 -47.71 6.92 11.11
CA VAL A 420 -47.05 8.12 10.61
C VAL A 420 -46.39 7.85 9.25
N PRO A 421 -46.09 8.87 8.44
CA PRO A 421 -45.30 8.70 7.22
C PRO A 421 -43.91 8.12 7.53
N ALA A 422 -43.38 7.28 6.61
CA ALA A 422 -42.08 6.66 6.80
C ALA A 422 -40.90 7.68 6.94
N GLY A 423 -41.02 8.86 6.34
CA GLY A 423 -40.06 9.95 6.48
C GLY A 423 -39.98 10.60 7.87
N GLU A 424 -40.96 10.31 8.76
CA GLU A 424 -40.94 10.79 10.14
C GLU A 424 -40.30 9.79 11.11
N ILE A 425 -39.90 8.62 10.61
CA ILE A 425 -39.24 7.59 11.41
C ILE A 425 -37.74 7.93 11.52
N VAL A 426 -37.26 8.07 12.76
CA VAL A 426 -35.87 8.39 13.07
C VAL A 426 -35.25 7.24 13.87
N PHE A 427 -34.15 6.70 13.39
CA PHE A 427 -33.30 5.74 14.09
C PHE A 427 -32.24 6.52 14.86
N ALA A 428 -32.15 6.39 16.16
CA ALA A 428 -31.19 7.04 17.02
C ALA A 428 -30.99 6.30 18.34
N SER A 429 -29.75 6.16 18.80
CA SER A 429 -29.40 5.65 20.14
C SER A 429 -30.09 4.33 20.51
N ASN A 430 -29.99 3.32 19.65
CA ASN A 430 -30.63 1.98 19.80
C ASN A 430 -32.17 1.98 19.78
N ARG A 431 -32.79 3.07 19.38
CA ARG A 431 -34.23 3.24 19.37
C ARG A 431 -34.73 3.82 18.07
N ILE A 432 -36.01 3.62 17.83
CA ILE A 432 -36.75 4.16 16.69
C ILE A 432 -37.80 5.11 17.23
N TYR A 433 -37.85 6.32 16.71
CA TYR A 433 -38.71 7.41 17.13
C TYR A 433 -39.73 7.79 16.05
N ALA A 434 -40.92 8.14 16.49
CA ALA A 434 -41.97 8.78 15.70
C ALA A 434 -42.58 9.91 16.55
N GLY A 435 -42.01 11.11 16.44
CA GLY A 435 -42.29 12.23 17.34
C GLY A 435 -41.94 11.86 18.80
N ASN A 436 -42.93 11.90 19.71
CA ASN A 436 -42.74 11.59 21.11
C ASN A 436 -42.86 10.09 21.45
N ARG A 437 -43.21 9.25 20.48
CA ARG A 437 -43.32 7.81 20.64
C ARG A 437 -42.02 7.13 20.24
N SER A 438 -41.68 6.03 20.89
CA SER A 438 -40.48 5.27 20.51
C SER A 438 -40.62 3.80 20.88
N MET A 439 -39.83 2.97 20.18
CA MET A 439 -39.57 1.57 20.52
C MET A 439 -38.08 1.28 20.41
N SER A 440 -37.61 0.20 21.04
CA SER A 440 -36.22 -0.23 20.86
C SER A 440 -35.99 -0.84 19.48
N PHE A 441 -34.72 -0.93 19.06
CA PHE A 441 -34.34 -1.61 17.81
C PHE A 441 -34.76 -3.11 17.86
N SER A 442 -34.63 -3.78 19.03
CA SER A 442 -35.03 -5.17 19.21
C SER A 442 -36.55 -5.35 19.09
N GLU A 443 -37.37 -4.45 19.69
CA GLU A 443 -38.83 -4.49 19.54
C GLU A 443 -39.24 -4.34 18.07
N LEU A 444 -38.59 -3.42 17.31
CA LEU A 444 -38.85 -3.27 15.88
C LEU A 444 -38.40 -4.50 15.08
N ALA A 445 -37.28 -5.11 15.42
CA ALA A 445 -36.83 -6.34 14.76
C ALA A 445 -37.81 -7.49 14.95
N ALA A 446 -38.29 -7.72 16.20
CA ALA A 446 -39.30 -8.71 16.50
C ALA A 446 -40.62 -8.43 15.76
N LEU A 447 -41.12 -7.19 15.80
CA LEU A 447 -42.32 -6.77 15.09
C LEU A 447 -42.18 -6.95 13.55
N SER A 448 -41.04 -6.63 12.98
CA SER A 448 -40.76 -6.82 11.55
C SER A 448 -40.83 -8.30 11.15
N TRP A 449 -40.30 -9.19 12.00
CA TRP A 449 -40.40 -10.63 11.77
C TRP A 449 -41.86 -11.13 11.85
N GLU A 450 -42.63 -10.69 12.84
CA GLU A 450 -44.05 -11.02 12.95
C GLU A 450 -44.85 -10.55 11.72
N LYS A 451 -44.50 -9.39 11.17
CA LYS A 451 -45.06 -8.85 9.95
C LYS A 451 -44.54 -9.56 8.68
N ARG A 452 -43.69 -10.57 8.83
CA ARG A 452 -43.07 -11.34 7.73
C ARG A 452 -42.25 -10.48 6.78
N VAL A 453 -41.55 -9.48 7.33
CA VAL A 453 -40.62 -8.63 6.61
C VAL A 453 -39.22 -9.23 6.71
N SER A 454 -38.51 -9.33 5.57
CA SER A 454 -37.16 -9.88 5.55
C SER A 454 -36.15 -8.97 6.27
N LEU A 455 -35.44 -9.55 7.22
CA LEU A 455 -34.39 -8.91 8.01
C LEU A 455 -32.98 -9.28 7.51
N SER A 456 -32.90 -9.72 6.27
CA SER A 456 -31.63 -10.05 5.59
C SER A 456 -31.54 -9.36 4.25
N ALA A 457 -30.32 -8.87 3.90
CA ALA A 457 -30.04 -8.34 2.58
C ALA A 457 -28.59 -8.61 2.16
N ALA A 458 -28.38 -8.78 0.86
CA ALA A 458 -27.08 -8.79 0.23
C ALA A 458 -26.83 -7.42 -0.39
N GLY A 459 -25.68 -6.82 -0.07
CA GLY A 459 -25.25 -5.57 -0.67
C GLY A 459 -24.10 -5.79 -1.64
N PHE A 460 -24.05 -4.96 -2.66
CA PHE A 460 -22.98 -4.95 -3.67
C PHE A 460 -22.51 -3.52 -3.92
N TYR A 461 -21.23 -3.36 -4.18
CA TYR A 461 -20.63 -2.09 -4.60
C TYR A 461 -19.55 -2.32 -5.63
N ALA A 462 -19.53 -1.46 -6.66
CA ALA A 462 -18.46 -1.37 -7.64
C ALA A 462 -17.98 0.08 -7.71
N THR A 463 -16.67 0.30 -7.63
CA THR A 463 -16.08 1.64 -7.66
C THR A 463 -16.33 2.29 -9.03
N PRO A 464 -16.93 3.48 -9.09
CA PRO A 464 -17.22 4.15 -10.35
C PRO A 464 -15.99 4.81 -10.97
N LYS A 465 -16.12 5.26 -12.23
CA LYS A 465 -15.15 6.08 -12.97
C LYS A 465 -13.82 5.40 -13.32
N ILE A 466 -13.55 4.17 -12.90
CA ILE A 466 -12.27 3.50 -13.13
C ILE A 466 -12.26 2.86 -14.52
N HIS A 467 -11.21 3.15 -15.29
CA HIS A 467 -10.90 2.51 -16.55
C HIS A 467 -9.39 2.49 -16.79
N TRP A 468 -8.91 1.45 -17.42
CA TRP A 468 -7.49 1.28 -17.74
C TRP A 468 -7.31 0.50 -19.03
N ASP A 469 -6.49 1.03 -19.94
CA ASP A 469 -6.05 0.36 -21.13
C ASP A 469 -4.64 -0.21 -20.90
N PHE A 470 -4.54 -1.53 -20.90
CA PHE A 470 -3.27 -2.25 -20.72
C PHE A 470 -2.35 -2.19 -21.94
N ALA A 471 -2.87 -1.87 -23.14
CA ALA A 471 -2.07 -1.77 -24.34
C ALA A 471 -1.31 -0.44 -24.42
N THR A 472 -1.96 0.64 -24.01
CA THR A 472 -1.39 2.00 -24.03
C THR A 472 -0.88 2.45 -22.65
N HIS A 473 -1.14 1.68 -21.60
CA HIS A 473 -0.87 2.06 -20.19
C HIS A 473 -1.44 3.44 -19.85
N SER A 474 -2.70 3.68 -20.20
CA SER A 474 -3.39 4.94 -19.99
C SER A 474 -4.81 4.76 -19.48
N GLY A 475 -5.37 5.82 -18.87
CA GLY A 475 -6.72 5.85 -18.35
C GLY A 475 -6.83 6.50 -16.97
N ARG A 476 -7.91 6.13 -16.26
CA ARG A 476 -8.17 6.52 -14.86
C ARG A 476 -8.08 5.26 -13.97
N PRO A 477 -6.86 4.81 -13.59
CA PRO A 477 -6.68 3.58 -12.81
C PRO A 477 -7.04 3.76 -11.33
N PHE A 478 -7.20 4.99 -10.84
CA PHE A 478 -7.45 5.32 -9.46
C PHE A 478 -8.76 6.08 -9.29
N TYR A 479 -9.48 5.78 -8.21
CA TYR A 479 -10.70 6.50 -7.87
C TYR A 479 -10.38 7.89 -7.33
N TYR A 480 -9.38 7.95 -6.45
CA TYR A 480 -8.85 9.19 -5.86
C TYR A 480 -7.39 9.04 -5.48
N PHE A 481 -6.76 10.13 -5.04
CA PHE A 481 -5.44 10.13 -4.44
C PHE A 481 -5.51 10.41 -2.94
N ALA A 482 -4.71 9.66 -2.15
CA ALA A 482 -4.41 9.98 -0.77
C ALA A 482 -3.06 10.71 -0.72
N TYR A 483 -3.00 11.80 0.05
CA TYR A 483 -1.83 12.67 0.17
C TYR A 483 -1.21 12.55 1.56
N GLY A 484 0.06 12.85 1.66
CA GLY A 484 0.76 12.90 2.93
C GLY A 484 2.07 13.66 2.80
N ALA A 485 2.64 14.01 3.94
CA ALA A 485 3.99 14.55 4.02
C ALA A 485 4.68 14.09 5.30
N ALA A 486 5.99 13.92 5.22
CA ALA A 486 6.83 13.59 6.37
C ALA A 486 8.08 14.47 6.42
N ALA A 487 8.62 14.65 7.63
CA ALA A 487 9.97 15.14 7.86
C ALA A 487 10.69 14.20 8.81
N ALA A 488 11.91 13.77 8.47
CA ALA A 488 12.70 12.88 9.30
C ALA A 488 14.10 13.44 9.56
N GLU A 489 14.56 13.38 10.81
CA GLU A 489 15.93 13.66 11.22
C GLU A 489 16.64 12.35 11.52
N VAL A 490 17.84 12.22 11.00
CA VAL A 490 18.74 11.10 11.28
C VAL A 490 20.09 11.58 11.82
N ALA A 491 20.77 10.71 12.54
CA ALA A 491 22.19 10.83 12.84
C ALA A 491 22.93 9.71 12.11
N VAL A 492 24.06 10.02 11.49
CA VAL A 492 24.96 9.08 10.80
C VAL A 492 26.33 9.17 11.43
N ASP A 493 26.86 8.04 11.90
CA ASP A 493 28.25 7.91 12.31
C ASP A 493 29.13 7.72 11.07
N THR A 494 30.02 8.67 10.80
CA THR A 494 30.84 8.64 9.59
C THR A 494 32.06 7.72 9.67
N LEU A 495 32.27 7.04 10.78
CA LEU A 495 33.33 6.05 10.98
C LEU A 495 32.79 4.61 10.83
N THR A 496 31.56 4.37 11.22
CA THR A 496 30.94 3.04 11.20
C THR A 496 29.88 2.86 10.10
N GLY A 497 29.33 3.98 9.57
CA GLY A 497 28.20 3.97 8.66
C GLY A 497 26.85 3.72 9.34
N GLU A 498 26.83 3.53 10.67
CA GLU A 498 25.59 3.35 11.40
C GLU A 498 24.72 4.61 11.33
N SER A 499 23.44 4.42 11.16
CA SER A 499 22.45 5.49 11.16
C SER A 499 21.36 5.25 12.19
N ARG A 500 20.82 6.33 12.74
CA ARG A 500 19.71 6.28 13.68
C ARG A 500 18.71 7.39 13.37
N VAL A 501 17.43 7.03 13.31
CA VAL A 501 16.33 8.01 13.19
C VAL A 501 16.11 8.64 14.57
N LEU A 502 16.17 9.96 14.65
CA LEU A 502 16.04 10.71 15.89
C LEU A 502 14.63 11.26 16.06
N ARG A 503 14.03 11.72 14.97
CA ARG A 503 12.70 12.33 14.98
C ARG A 503 12.03 12.11 13.63
N ALA A 504 10.72 11.84 13.67
CA ALA A 504 9.86 11.82 12.48
C ALA A 504 8.53 12.53 12.78
N GLU A 505 8.13 13.39 11.86
CA GLU A 505 6.86 14.10 11.86
C GLU A 505 6.08 13.71 10.62
N LEU A 506 4.86 13.20 10.80
CA LEU A 506 4.04 12.61 9.76
C LEU A 506 2.68 13.29 9.71
N ILE A 507 2.23 13.67 8.52
CA ILE A 507 0.85 14.10 8.25
C ILE A 507 0.29 13.25 7.12
N GLN A 508 -0.90 12.69 7.34
CA GLN A 508 -1.58 11.83 6.37
C GLN A 508 -3.02 12.28 6.16
N ASP A 509 -3.41 12.41 4.90
CA ASP A 509 -4.78 12.62 4.47
C ASP A 509 -5.55 11.29 4.51
N CYS A 510 -6.48 11.18 5.46
CA CYS A 510 -7.40 10.05 5.62
C CYS A 510 -8.83 10.43 5.22
N GLY A 511 -9.04 11.57 4.58
CA GLY A 511 -10.38 12.11 4.37
C GLY A 511 -11.08 12.36 5.71
N ARG A 512 -12.38 12.06 5.78
CA ARG A 512 -13.07 11.95 7.06
C ARG A 512 -12.76 10.57 7.66
N SER A 513 -11.83 10.49 8.59
CA SER A 513 -11.39 9.23 9.21
C SER A 513 -12.58 8.46 9.78
N LEU A 514 -12.70 7.17 9.44
CA LEU A 514 -13.73 6.28 9.99
C LEU A 514 -13.41 5.87 11.45
N ASN A 515 -12.12 5.76 11.76
CA ASN A 515 -11.65 5.43 13.12
C ASN A 515 -10.24 6.02 13.30
N PRO A 516 -10.11 7.19 13.95
CA PRO A 516 -8.81 7.87 14.09
C PRO A 516 -7.75 7.05 14.79
N ALA A 517 -8.11 6.25 15.80
CA ALA A 517 -7.15 5.43 16.52
C ALA A 517 -6.54 4.33 15.63
N ILE A 518 -7.37 3.66 14.82
CA ILE A 518 -6.91 2.66 13.85
C ILE A 518 -6.06 3.34 12.76
N ASP A 519 -6.50 4.50 12.25
CA ASP A 519 -5.78 5.21 11.18
C ASP A 519 -4.41 5.69 11.64
N LEU A 520 -4.27 6.24 12.85
CA LEU A 520 -2.98 6.60 13.43
C LEU A 520 -2.06 5.39 13.56
N GLY A 521 -2.56 4.26 14.08
CA GLY A 521 -1.77 3.02 14.18
C GLY A 521 -1.32 2.50 12.79
N GLN A 522 -2.12 2.70 11.73
CA GLN A 522 -1.73 2.36 10.36
C GLN A 522 -0.64 3.29 9.81
N ILE A 523 -0.68 4.59 10.14
CA ILE A 523 0.34 5.57 9.74
C ILE A 523 1.68 5.24 10.39
N GLU A 524 1.70 5.06 11.71
CA GLU A 524 2.90 4.74 12.49
C GLU A 524 3.50 3.39 12.06
N GLY A 525 2.69 2.35 11.98
CA GLY A 525 3.14 1.01 11.59
C GLY A 525 3.65 0.94 10.15
N ALA A 526 3.05 1.69 9.23
CA ALA A 526 3.53 1.78 7.85
C ALA A 526 4.86 2.51 7.74
N PHE A 527 5.02 3.62 8.46
CA PHE A 527 6.27 4.37 8.50
C PHE A 527 7.43 3.52 9.01
N VAL A 528 7.25 2.83 10.15
CA VAL A 528 8.29 1.95 10.71
C VAL A 528 8.63 0.80 9.76
N GLN A 529 7.63 0.21 9.08
CA GLN A 529 7.86 -0.83 8.09
C GLN A 529 8.63 -0.31 6.86
N GLY A 530 8.31 0.88 6.37
CA GLY A 530 9.05 1.51 5.27
C GLY A 530 10.46 1.94 5.69
N MET A 531 10.65 2.39 6.93
CA MET A 531 11.96 2.68 7.51
C MET A 531 12.85 1.44 7.49
N GLY A 532 12.33 0.29 7.92
CA GLY A 532 13.06 -0.97 7.88
C GLY A 532 13.51 -1.35 6.47
N TRP A 533 12.60 -1.28 5.48
CA TRP A 533 12.92 -1.53 4.06
C TRP A 533 14.09 -0.70 3.55
N LEU A 534 14.16 0.56 3.97
CA LEU A 534 15.15 1.52 3.45
C LEU A 534 16.44 1.57 4.25
N THR A 535 16.53 0.87 5.40
CA THR A 535 17.69 0.93 6.30
C THR A 535 18.26 -0.44 6.66
N THR A 536 17.54 -1.27 7.39
CA THR A 536 18.08 -2.46 8.05
C THR A 536 17.64 -3.80 7.45
N GLU A 537 16.53 -3.83 6.73
CA GLU A 537 15.97 -5.05 6.15
C GLU A 537 16.64 -5.36 4.82
N GLU A 538 17.66 -6.21 4.84
CA GLU A 538 18.39 -6.62 3.64
C GLU A 538 18.13 -8.08 3.29
N LEU A 539 17.65 -8.33 2.08
CA LEU A 539 17.60 -9.66 1.47
C LEU A 539 18.92 -9.90 0.73
N TRP A 540 19.77 -10.75 1.30
CA TRP A 540 21.06 -11.08 0.71
C TRP A 540 21.08 -12.50 0.14
N TRP A 541 21.40 -12.59 -1.15
CA TRP A 541 21.48 -13.84 -1.91
C TRP A 541 22.93 -14.15 -2.22
N ASP A 542 23.36 -15.40 -1.99
CA ASP A 542 24.71 -15.81 -2.37
C ASP A 542 24.84 -16.04 -3.89
N ALA A 543 26.07 -16.31 -4.35
CA ALA A 543 26.37 -16.56 -5.76
C ALA A 543 25.69 -17.81 -6.35
N LYS A 544 25.08 -18.65 -5.51
CA LYS A 544 24.29 -19.83 -5.91
C LYS A 544 22.79 -19.56 -5.91
N GLY A 545 22.35 -18.34 -5.54
CA GLY A 545 20.95 -17.96 -5.46
C GLY A 545 20.26 -18.43 -4.16
N HIS A 546 20.99 -18.76 -3.09
CA HIS A 546 20.38 -19.05 -1.80
C HIS A 546 20.22 -17.78 -0.98
N LEU A 547 19.01 -17.55 -0.45
CA LEU A 547 18.77 -16.49 0.51
C LEU A 547 19.48 -16.81 1.82
N ARG A 548 20.35 -15.92 2.28
CA ARG A 548 21.13 -16.07 3.51
C ARG A 548 20.55 -15.33 4.71
N THR A 549 19.70 -14.33 4.44
CA THR A 549 18.99 -13.58 5.46
C THR A 549 17.54 -14.11 5.58
N HIS A 550 17.40 -15.38 5.96
CA HIS A 550 16.12 -16.10 5.97
C HIS A 550 15.57 -16.40 7.37
N GLY A 551 16.01 -15.68 8.38
CA GLY A 551 15.53 -15.90 9.75
C GLY A 551 15.69 -14.65 10.63
N PRO A 552 15.03 -14.57 11.80
CA PRO A 552 15.08 -13.39 12.68
C PRO A 552 16.49 -13.02 13.15
N SER A 553 17.42 -13.98 13.17
CA SER A 553 18.83 -13.75 13.53
C SER A 553 19.63 -13.00 12.46
N THR A 554 19.24 -13.11 11.20
CA THR A 554 19.98 -12.57 10.04
C THR A 554 19.22 -11.47 9.31
N TYR A 555 17.88 -11.51 9.28
CA TYR A 555 17.02 -10.48 8.71
C TYR A 555 16.55 -9.51 9.80
N LYS A 556 16.91 -8.24 9.70
CA LYS A 556 16.77 -7.27 10.78
C LYS A 556 15.59 -6.31 10.56
N ILE A 557 14.40 -6.70 11.01
CA ILE A 557 13.28 -5.75 11.12
C ILE A 557 13.55 -4.72 12.23
N PRO A 558 13.01 -3.49 12.14
CA PRO A 558 13.09 -2.53 13.22
C PRO A 558 12.49 -3.08 14.51
N GLY A 559 13.28 -3.06 15.57
CA GLY A 559 12.83 -3.38 16.93
C GLY A 559 12.26 -2.15 17.65
N SER A 560 11.78 -2.32 18.86
CA SER A 560 11.20 -1.21 19.65
C SER A 560 12.20 -0.08 19.97
N ARG A 561 13.52 -0.36 19.92
CA ARG A 561 14.58 0.65 20.14
C ARG A 561 14.96 1.40 18.87
N ASP A 562 14.55 0.90 17.70
CA ASP A 562 14.82 1.53 16.40
C ASP A 562 13.73 2.55 16.04
N VAL A 563 12.56 2.46 16.69
CA VAL A 563 11.51 3.48 16.56
C VAL A 563 12.08 4.83 17.01
N PRO A 564 11.88 5.91 16.22
CA PRO A 564 12.38 7.23 16.58
C PRO A 564 11.91 7.63 17.99
N PRO A 565 12.79 8.20 18.85
CA PRO A 565 12.40 8.70 20.16
C PRO A 565 11.28 9.75 20.11
N ILE A 566 11.19 10.46 18.98
CA ILE A 566 10.11 11.40 18.67
C ILE A 566 9.47 10.92 17.38
N LEU A 567 8.28 10.33 17.47
CA LEU A 567 7.45 9.93 16.35
C LEU A 567 6.07 10.55 16.53
N ASN A 568 5.79 11.58 15.76
CA ASN A 568 4.50 12.27 15.78
C ASN A 568 3.75 11.97 14.47
N ALA A 569 2.61 11.30 14.59
CA ALA A 569 1.71 11.05 13.49
C ALA A 569 0.42 11.85 13.65
N ARG A 570 -0.05 12.47 12.57
CA ARG A 570 -1.27 13.27 12.56
C ARG A 570 -2.11 12.95 11.35
N ILE A 571 -3.42 12.96 11.55
CA ILE A 571 -4.40 12.93 10.47
C ILE A 571 -4.66 14.39 10.06
N LEU A 572 -4.62 14.65 8.75
CA LEU A 572 -4.97 15.97 8.23
C LEU A 572 -6.45 16.27 8.55
N SER A 573 -6.71 17.39 9.22
CA SER A 573 -8.06 17.83 9.54
C SER A 573 -8.77 18.47 8.32
N ASP A 574 -10.10 18.43 8.32
CA ASP A 574 -10.97 19.15 7.38
C ASP A 574 -10.70 18.88 5.88
N ALA A 575 -10.25 17.67 5.55
CA ALA A 575 -9.97 17.22 4.20
C ALA A 575 -10.88 16.05 3.76
N PRO A 576 -12.22 16.20 3.73
CA PRO A 576 -13.11 15.12 3.32
C PRO A 576 -12.84 14.72 1.87
N ASN A 577 -12.95 13.43 1.54
CA ASN A 577 -12.77 12.98 0.17
C ASN A 577 -13.77 13.66 -0.77
N ARG A 578 -13.27 14.18 -1.87
CA ARG A 578 -14.12 14.75 -2.94
C ARG A 578 -14.99 13.68 -3.58
N GLU A 579 -14.48 12.45 -3.73
CA GLU A 579 -15.23 11.31 -4.25
C GLU A 579 -16.22 10.76 -3.20
N ALA A 580 -17.27 10.13 -3.67
CA ALA A 580 -18.33 9.56 -2.83
C ALA A 580 -17.90 8.19 -2.24
N THR A 581 -16.82 8.19 -1.49
CA THR A 581 -16.38 7.05 -0.69
C THR A 581 -17.22 6.92 0.57
N ILE A 582 -17.05 5.80 1.29
CA ILE A 582 -17.75 5.57 2.54
C ILE A 582 -17.49 6.72 3.52
N PHE A 583 -18.54 7.46 3.87
CA PHE A 583 -18.52 8.66 4.72
C PHE A 583 -17.43 9.69 4.36
N ARG A 584 -17.01 9.78 3.09
CA ARG A 584 -15.95 10.67 2.61
C ARG A 584 -14.57 10.39 3.20
N SER A 585 -14.31 9.15 3.61
CA SER A 585 -12.98 8.71 4.07
C SER A 585 -12.02 8.51 2.90
N LYS A 586 -10.73 8.45 3.22
CA LYS A 586 -9.66 8.02 2.30
C LYS A 586 -8.88 6.85 2.92
N ALA A 587 -8.33 6.03 2.06
CA ALA A 587 -7.54 4.87 2.44
C ALA A 587 -6.23 5.25 3.14
N VAL A 588 -5.83 4.45 4.13
CA VAL A 588 -4.62 4.65 4.95
C VAL A 588 -3.71 3.42 4.99
N GLY A 589 -4.11 2.34 4.30
CA GLY A 589 -3.38 1.06 4.39
C GLY A 589 -1.96 1.12 3.82
N GLU A 590 -1.78 1.62 2.60
CA GLU A 590 -0.49 1.64 1.89
C GLU A 590 0.19 3.01 1.90
N PRO A 591 -0.51 4.16 1.71
CA PRO A 591 0.15 5.44 1.46
C PRO A 591 1.21 5.84 2.49
N PRO A 592 1.02 5.66 3.82
CA PRO A 592 1.99 6.12 4.80
C PRO A 592 3.34 5.38 4.76
N LEU A 593 3.44 4.21 4.11
CA LEU A 593 4.71 3.51 3.97
C LEU A 593 5.75 4.36 3.23
N MET A 594 5.32 5.10 2.20
CA MET A 594 6.20 5.95 1.41
C MET A 594 6.73 7.17 2.17
N LEU A 595 6.06 7.58 3.28
CA LEU A 595 6.56 8.65 4.15
C LEU A 595 7.95 8.33 4.71
N ALA A 596 8.28 7.04 4.87
CA ALA A 596 9.59 6.58 5.33
C ALA A 596 10.74 6.84 4.35
N ILE A 597 10.46 7.18 3.08
CA ILE A 597 11.49 7.63 2.12
C ILE A 597 12.20 8.88 2.68
N SER A 598 11.52 9.68 3.52
CA SER A 598 12.15 10.80 4.25
C SER A 598 13.38 10.38 5.08
N VAL A 599 13.37 9.17 5.65
CA VAL A 599 14.50 8.64 6.44
C VAL A 599 15.71 8.40 5.55
N TRP A 600 15.51 7.73 4.41
CA TRP A 600 16.58 7.45 3.46
C TRP A 600 17.15 8.73 2.83
N LEU A 601 16.28 9.67 2.48
CA LEU A 601 16.69 11.00 2.01
C LEU A 601 17.43 11.78 3.09
N ALA A 602 17.07 11.65 4.37
CA ALA A 602 17.77 12.29 5.46
C ALA A 602 19.18 11.69 5.70
N ILE A 603 19.36 10.38 5.49
CA ILE A 603 20.69 9.75 5.49
C ILE A 603 21.55 10.34 4.37
N ARG A 604 21.01 10.49 3.17
CA ARG A 604 21.67 11.13 2.03
C ARG A 604 22.02 12.59 2.32
N ASP A 605 21.14 13.33 2.98
CA ASP A 605 21.37 14.73 3.39
C ASP A 605 22.50 14.83 4.42
N ALA A 606 22.56 13.91 5.39
CA ALA A 606 23.66 13.83 6.35
C ALA A 606 25.02 13.59 5.66
N ILE A 607 25.07 12.66 4.70
CA ILE A 607 26.27 12.35 3.92
C ILE A 607 26.66 13.56 3.05
N SER A 608 25.69 14.19 2.38
CA SER A 608 25.90 15.37 1.53
C SER A 608 26.49 16.56 2.31
N SER A 609 26.21 16.66 3.63
CA SER A 609 26.78 17.70 4.51
C SER A 609 28.31 17.65 4.60
N LEU A 610 28.95 16.52 4.28
CA LEU A 610 30.40 16.35 4.25
C LEU A 610 31.06 17.07 3.06
N ALA A 611 30.28 17.46 2.05
CA ALA A 611 30.71 18.24 0.90
C ALA A 611 29.89 19.56 0.76
N ASP A 612 29.53 20.17 1.90
CA ASP A 612 28.73 21.41 1.96
C ASP A 612 27.45 21.35 1.10
N TYR A 613 26.81 20.19 1.06
CA TYR A 613 25.59 19.90 0.30
C TYR A 613 25.71 20.08 -1.23
N ARG A 614 26.93 20.10 -1.78
CA ARG A 614 27.18 20.29 -3.21
C ARG A 614 27.21 18.98 -3.99
N ARG A 615 27.22 17.84 -3.32
CA ARG A 615 27.25 16.50 -3.93
C ARG A 615 26.11 15.65 -3.36
N ALA A 616 25.38 15.02 -4.25
CA ALA A 616 24.47 13.96 -3.88
C ALA A 616 25.26 12.65 -3.74
N PRO A 617 25.09 11.87 -2.66
CA PRO A 617 25.78 10.59 -2.52
C PRO A 617 25.19 9.52 -3.45
N SER A 618 26.02 8.61 -3.97
CA SER A 618 25.57 7.38 -4.60
C SER A 618 25.23 6.37 -3.51
N LEU A 619 23.97 6.31 -3.12
CA LEU A 619 23.47 5.44 -2.05
C LEU A 619 22.32 4.60 -2.56
N ASP A 620 22.48 3.28 -2.59
CA ASP A 620 21.40 2.33 -2.86
C ASP A 620 20.58 2.02 -1.60
N ALA A 621 19.33 1.62 -1.76
CA ALA A 621 18.50 1.16 -0.66
C ALA A 621 18.53 -0.38 -0.54
N PRO A 622 18.52 -0.94 0.68
CA PRO A 622 18.58 -0.28 2.00
C PRO A 622 19.93 0.39 2.26
N ALA A 623 19.91 1.48 3.04
CA ALA A 623 21.11 2.21 3.48
C ALA A 623 21.82 1.46 4.61
N THR A 624 22.38 0.28 4.30
CA THR A 624 23.18 -0.49 5.27
C THR A 624 24.44 0.27 5.65
N PRO A 625 25.04 0.01 6.82
CA PRO A 625 26.28 0.68 7.25
C PRO A 625 27.40 0.61 6.21
N GLU A 626 27.55 -0.51 5.51
CA GLU A 626 28.52 -0.68 4.43
C GLU A 626 28.26 0.29 3.26
N ARG A 627 27.01 0.40 2.77
CA ARG A 627 26.63 1.31 1.70
C ARG A 627 26.75 2.77 2.11
N VAL A 628 26.42 3.08 3.36
CA VAL A 628 26.61 4.42 3.92
C VAL A 628 28.09 4.80 3.95
N LEU A 629 28.98 3.90 4.41
CA LEU A 629 30.44 4.15 4.39
C LEU A 629 30.97 4.35 2.97
N ALA A 630 30.57 3.52 2.01
CA ALA A 630 30.96 3.68 0.62
C ALA A 630 30.55 5.06 0.05
N ALA A 631 29.32 5.48 0.31
CA ALA A 631 28.81 6.79 -0.10
C ALA A 631 29.53 7.96 0.60
N ILE A 632 29.93 7.81 1.87
CA ILE A 632 30.74 8.79 2.60
C ILE A 632 32.12 8.94 1.97
N GLU A 633 32.79 7.85 1.64
CA GLU A 633 34.13 7.86 1.01
C GLU A 633 34.08 8.51 -0.39
N GLU A 634 33.03 8.20 -1.17
CA GLU A 634 32.79 8.85 -2.47
C GLU A 634 32.62 10.36 -2.34
N VAL A 635 31.74 10.82 -1.43
CA VAL A 635 31.46 12.25 -1.24
C VAL A 635 32.71 13.01 -0.76
N ARG A 636 33.54 12.38 0.07
CA ARG A 636 34.84 12.92 0.49
C ARG A 636 35.90 12.93 -0.59
N GLY A 637 35.65 12.31 -1.74
CA GLY A 637 36.57 12.20 -2.87
C GLY A 637 37.77 11.27 -2.60
N ARG A 638 37.58 10.27 -1.71
CA ARG A 638 38.61 9.27 -1.37
C ARG A 638 38.56 8.03 -2.26
N VAL A 639 37.47 7.84 -2.98
CA VAL A 639 37.30 6.79 -4.00
C VAL A 639 37.28 7.47 -5.36
N LYS A 640 38.16 7.01 -6.29
CA LYS A 640 38.23 7.48 -7.69
C LYS A 640 37.23 6.69 -8.53
#